data_8a6504d6dd5493a022529648604465a6
#
_entry.id   8a6504d6dd5493a022529648604465a6
#
_cell.length_a   1.000
_cell.length_b   1.000
_cell.length_c   1.000
_cell.angle_alpha   90.00
_cell.angle_beta   90.00
_cell.angle_gamma   90.00
#
_symmetry.space_group_name_H-M   'P 1'
#
loop_
_entity.id
_entity.type
_entity.pdbx_description
1 polymer ?
#
loop_
_entity_poly.entity_id
_entity_poly.type
_entity_poly.pdbx_seq_one_letter_code
_entity_poly.pdbx_strand_id
1 'polypeptide(L)'
;ESLSQAQSDNVLLVGDIKQAIYRWRNGDWEIMKDTIDTDFHNSISRNNLTENWRSYPNIVNFNNSLFSELLQLTDLFKEKDEDISNPRYQTKINYIKEIYIDTDKNRDVKQEIPDAKKDQFKDFQGYVKLYIAKDKNNKNTATNDVNSTADDTSDSIESEEDDKVLQLVINDVNNLWEKGYKNIGILVRTNKEAVEVFKYILQNSEIQDNDFKIISDESISFANSDAVLWIVFTLYALQNGSNYARYMSEAFYDFIKTSNSVPYKSLMDNLENDNNFMAQNLYFKAEHLVNIIYKELDDKEKVFCMHFLQLIKNYQREHNNNEVMFINWFLNNGVQQSLTITEEKNGVHISTIHKSKGLEYDAVIVPFINWTRNQNDYLWFKKPDICNSNIPAFLLKTSGDLANSQFADEYYMEKTKKYVDDLNLLYVALTRAKKVLIANIENQNIGKEIQKCVTNNFNIDGLGAIDTYKSINSNENFDIYEIGTLVNNTTYASDVSIENFQWAAKENVGIEIKIKKNYSLSSNEKIAHGVLMHDILRVIDDVGNWEKKADKILKKYHKTSEEIEKIKDNIKTIFEINQEVKNWFTNAQEIISERDLAIYKLESDKERKMYRPDKIFIYPDKVIVVDFKTGEKDLNEYKYQVRNYIEILRQIFDKDIEGFLLNIDNNELINVEI
;
A
#
# COMPACT_ATOMS: atom_id res chain seq x y z
N GLU A 1 -20.76 -8.58 -25.96
CA GLU A 1 -21.35 -9.90 -26.23
C GLU A 1 -21.28 -10.70 -24.96
N SER A 2 -22.44 -11.12 -24.44
CA SER A 2 -22.57 -11.87 -23.20
C SER A 2 -21.89 -13.22 -23.32
N LEU A 3 -21.32 -13.71 -22.24
CA LEU A 3 -20.81 -15.08 -22.12
C LEU A 3 -21.87 -16.15 -22.49
N SER A 4 -23.15 -15.74 -22.62
CA SER A 4 -24.30 -16.57 -23.01
C SER A 4 -24.23 -17.14 -24.45
N GLN A 5 -23.28 -16.72 -25.29
CA GLN A 5 -23.08 -17.27 -26.63
C GLN A 5 -21.94 -18.30 -26.74
N ALA A 6 -21.26 -18.61 -25.63
CA ALA A 6 -20.29 -19.69 -25.62
C ALA A 6 -21.07 -21.04 -25.65
N GLN A 7 -21.19 -21.60 -26.86
CA GLN A 7 -21.70 -22.96 -27.00
C GLN A 7 -20.72 -23.94 -26.37
N SER A 8 -21.22 -24.75 -25.44
CA SER A 8 -20.71 -26.04 -24.97
C SER A 8 -19.63 -26.13 -23.91
N ASP A 9 -19.07 -25.08 -23.38
CA ASP A 9 -17.93 -25.28 -22.50
C ASP A 9 -18.27 -24.98 -21.04
N ASN A 10 -18.02 -25.95 -20.17
CA ASN A 10 -18.15 -25.82 -18.73
C ASN A 10 -17.15 -24.79 -18.23
N VAL A 11 -17.62 -23.62 -17.81
CA VAL A 11 -16.81 -22.57 -17.18
C VAL A 11 -16.88 -22.77 -15.68
N LEU A 12 -15.73 -22.89 -15.04
CA LEU A 12 -15.61 -22.91 -13.58
C LEU A 12 -15.21 -21.53 -13.09
N LEU A 13 -16.08 -20.92 -12.31
CA LEU A 13 -15.80 -19.67 -11.58
C LEU A 13 -15.61 -19.98 -10.10
N VAL A 14 -14.48 -19.59 -9.54
CA VAL A 14 -14.18 -19.76 -8.11
C VAL A 14 -13.89 -18.41 -7.50
N GLY A 15 -14.57 -18.08 -6.40
CA GLY A 15 -14.37 -16.81 -5.70
C GLY A 15 -14.95 -16.86 -4.28
N ASP A 16 -14.63 -15.85 -3.51
CA ASP A 16 -15.18 -15.62 -2.18
C ASP A 16 -15.46 -14.13 -2.00
N ILE A 17 -16.73 -13.77 -1.89
CA ILE A 17 -17.18 -12.37 -1.71
C ILE A 17 -16.57 -11.77 -0.45
N LYS A 18 -16.43 -12.57 0.63
CA LYS A 18 -15.85 -12.14 1.92
C LYS A 18 -14.37 -11.81 1.84
N GLN A 19 -13.69 -12.24 0.76
CA GLN A 19 -12.30 -11.89 0.49
C GLN A 19 -12.13 -10.78 -0.57
N ALA A 20 -13.20 -10.15 -1.00
CA ALA A 20 -13.14 -9.06 -1.97
C ALA A 20 -12.78 -7.74 -1.28
N ILE A 21 -11.50 -7.37 -1.27
CA ILE A 21 -10.94 -6.19 -0.58
C ILE A 21 -10.28 -5.17 -1.54
N TYR A 22 -10.52 -5.28 -2.85
CA TYR A 22 -9.92 -4.41 -3.88
C TYR A 22 -10.95 -3.53 -4.60
N ARG A 23 -12.08 -3.18 -3.96
CA ARG A 23 -13.10 -2.28 -4.57
C ARG A 23 -12.50 -0.93 -4.97
N TRP A 24 -11.56 -0.41 -4.20
CA TRP A 24 -10.81 0.82 -4.51
C TRP A 24 -9.92 0.73 -5.76
N ARG A 25 -9.66 -0.48 -6.28
CA ARG A 25 -8.98 -0.78 -7.56
C ARG A 25 -9.96 -1.28 -8.63
N ASN A 26 -11.22 -0.91 -8.57
CA ASN A 26 -12.30 -1.39 -9.45
C ASN A 26 -12.60 -2.89 -9.31
N GLY A 27 -12.26 -3.52 -8.19
CA GLY A 27 -12.77 -4.84 -7.85
C GLY A 27 -14.27 -4.72 -7.55
N ASP A 28 -15.07 -5.63 -8.08
CA ASP A 28 -16.51 -5.63 -7.90
C ASP A 28 -16.98 -7.00 -7.40
N TRP A 29 -17.35 -7.07 -6.12
CA TRP A 29 -17.85 -8.28 -5.51
C TRP A 29 -19.34 -8.54 -5.86
N GLU A 30 -20.07 -7.53 -6.35
CA GLU A 30 -21.43 -7.68 -6.86
C GLU A 30 -21.49 -8.61 -8.07
N ILE A 31 -20.39 -8.76 -8.79
CA ILE A 31 -20.27 -9.74 -9.90
C ILE A 31 -20.62 -11.15 -9.43
N MET A 32 -20.03 -11.57 -8.31
CA MET A 32 -20.26 -12.91 -7.74
C MET A 32 -21.63 -13.02 -7.04
N LYS A 33 -22.18 -11.91 -6.54
CA LYS A 33 -23.46 -11.88 -5.86
C LYS A 33 -24.63 -11.90 -6.84
N ASP A 34 -24.64 -10.96 -7.79
CA ASP A 34 -25.84 -10.64 -8.57
C ASP A 34 -25.61 -10.74 -10.09
N THR A 35 -24.46 -10.32 -10.61
CA THR A 35 -24.23 -10.22 -12.07
C THR A 35 -24.19 -11.59 -12.72
N ILE A 36 -23.58 -12.59 -12.10
CA ILE A 36 -23.51 -13.95 -12.60
C ILE A 36 -24.90 -14.56 -12.72
N ASP A 37 -25.77 -14.32 -11.75
CA ASP A 37 -27.15 -14.84 -11.78
C ASP A 37 -28.00 -14.19 -12.87
N THR A 38 -27.80 -12.91 -13.12
CA THR A 38 -28.49 -12.18 -14.20
C THR A 38 -28.01 -12.61 -15.58
N ASP A 39 -26.70 -12.83 -15.74
CA ASP A 39 -26.13 -13.14 -17.06
C ASP A 39 -26.32 -14.60 -17.48
N PHE A 40 -26.33 -15.53 -16.52
CA PHE A 40 -26.36 -16.98 -16.80
C PHE A 40 -27.66 -17.69 -16.39
N HIS A 41 -28.62 -17.02 -15.81
CA HIS A 41 -29.98 -17.42 -15.40
C HIS A 41 -30.15 -18.92 -15.04
N ASN A 42 -30.34 -19.80 -16.01
CA ASN A 42 -30.70 -21.21 -15.79
C ASN A 42 -29.53 -22.20 -15.98
N SER A 43 -28.31 -21.70 -16.18
CA SER A 43 -27.15 -22.52 -16.53
C SER A 43 -26.12 -22.65 -15.41
N ILE A 44 -26.44 -22.15 -14.19
CA ILE A 44 -25.51 -22.11 -13.07
C ILE A 44 -25.75 -23.27 -12.13
N SER A 45 -24.66 -24.00 -11.82
CA SER A 45 -24.61 -24.90 -10.66
C SER A 45 -23.66 -24.28 -9.63
N ARG A 46 -24.18 -23.96 -8.45
CA ARG A 46 -23.39 -23.40 -7.34
C ARG A 46 -23.04 -24.49 -6.34
N ASN A 47 -21.78 -24.53 -5.96
CA ASN A 47 -21.28 -25.39 -4.89
C ASN A 47 -20.51 -24.55 -3.88
N ASN A 48 -20.88 -24.61 -2.62
CA ASN A 48 -20.18 -23.96 -1.54
C ASN A 48 -19.04 -24.85 -1.03
N LEU A 49 -17.83 -24.29 -0.90
CA LEU A 49 -16.71 -24.95 -0.26
C LEU A 49 -16.76 -24.62 1.23
N THR A 50 -17.23 -25.57 2.05
CA THR A 50 -17.42 -25.39 3.50
C THR A 50 -16.19 -25.79 4.30
N GLU A 51 -15.30 -26.61 3.76
CA GLU A 51 -14.14 -27.14 4.48
C GLU A 51 -12.99 -26.13 4.57
N ASN A 52 -12.52 -25.88 5.79
CA ASN A 52 -11.33 -25.08 6.07
C ASN A 52 -10.09 -25.97 6.26
N TRP A 53 -9.21 -25.95 5.27
CA TRP A 53 -7.99 -26.74 5.28
C TRP A 53 -6.78 -25.99 5.88
N ARG A 54 -6.94 -24.70 6.20
CA ARG A 54 -5.86 -23.83 6.69
C ARG A 54 -5.76 -23.81 8.21
N SER A 55 -6.84 -23.42 8.86
CA SER A 55 -6.82 -22.99 10.26
C SER A 55 -7.23 -24.10 11.23
N TYR A 56 -6.72 -24.02 12.44
CA TYR A 56 -7.05 -24.91 13.55
C TYR A 56 -8.46 -24.62 14.09
N PRO A 57 -9.12 -25.61 14.75
CA PRO A 57 -10.54 -25.55 15.12
C PRO A 57 -10.94 -24.31 15.91
N ASN A 58 -10.17 -23.92 16.94
CA ASN A 58 -10.54 -22.77 17.78
C ASN A 58 -10.58 -21.46 16.98
N ILE A 59 -9.70 -21.30 15.98
CA ILE A 59 -9.68 -20.13 15.11
C ILE A 59 -10.89 -20.15 14.17
N VAL A 60 -11.22 -21.31 13.61
CA VAL A 60 -12.39 -21.45 12.72
C VAL A 60 -13.68 -21.16 13.48
N ASN A 61 -13.85 -21.77 14.67
CA ASN A 61 -15.04 -21.60 15.50
C ASN A 61 -15.19 -20.15 15.98
N PHE A 62 -14.09 -19.53 16.42
CA PHE A 62 -14.08 -18.10 16.78
C PHE A 62 -14.51 -17.20 15.63
N ASN A 63 -13.90 -17.36 14.44
CA ASN A 63 -14.23 -16.55 13.27
C ASN A 63 -15.68 -16.77 12.83
N ASN A 64 -16.16 -18.01 12.74
CA ASN A 64 -17.55 -18.29 12.40
C ASN A 64 -18.51 -17.58 13.34
N SER A 65 -18.28 -17.69 14.65
CA SER A 65 -19.15 -17.10 15.67
C SER A 65 -19.08 -15.58 15.66
N LEU A 66 -17.88 -15.00 15.52
CA LEU A 66 -17.71 -13.54 15.46
C LEU A 66 -18.46 -12.92 14.28
N PHE A 67 -18.29 -13.47 13.07
CA PHE A 67 -18.97 -12.93 11.90
C PHE A 67 -20.47 -13.18 11.92
N SER A 68 -20.93 -14.30 12.49
CA SER A 68 -22.36 -14.56 12.69
C SER A 68 -22.98 -13.55 13.67
N GLU A 69 -22.30 -13.26 14.78
CA GLU A 69 -22.77 -12.31 15.80
C GLU A 69 -22.76 -10.87 15.31
N LEU A 70 -21.68 -10.45 14.63
CA LEU A 70 -21.61 -9.13 14.01
C LEU A 70 -22.80 -8.85 13.09
N LEU A 71 -23.28 -9.84 12.35
CA LEU A 71 -24.41 -9.72 11.46
C LEU A 71 -25.77 -9.66 12.20
N GLN A 72 -25.83 -10.04 13.48
CA GLN A 72 -27.06 -9.93 14.29
C GLN A 72 -27.22 -8.51 14.89
N LEU A 73 -26.15 -7.73 15.00
CA LEU A 73 -26.25 -6.37 15.52
C LEU A 73 -27.16 -5.52 14.62
N THR A 74 -28.19 -4.94 15.21
CA THR A 74 -29.15 -4.10 14.48
C THR A 74 -28.70 -2.67 14.34
N ASP A 75 -27.72 -2.26 15.16
CA ASP A 75 -27.17 -0.91 15.21
C ASP A 75 -25.77 -0.77 14.59
N LEU A 76 -25.41 -1.75 13.78
CA LEU A 76 -24.09 -1.89 13.13
C LEU A 76 -23.63 -0.69 12.34
N PHE A 77 -24.34 0.30 12.04
CA PHE A 77 -23.95 1.44 11.22
C PHE A 77 -24.55 2.73 11.71
N LYS A 78 -25.16 2.68 12.89
CA LYS A 78 -25.85 3.82 13.42
C LYS A 78 -24.90 4.98 13.60
N GLU A 79 -25.06 6.01 12.80
CA GLU A 79 -24.49 7.32 13.11
C GLU A 79 -25.34 8.00 14.20
N LYS A 80 -24.77 9.01 14.86
CA LYS A 80 -25.27 9.62 16.08
C LYS A 80 -26.75 10.04 16.01
N ASP A 81 -27.28 10.30 14.80
CA ASP A 81 -28.63 10.81 14.57
C ASP A 81 -29.46 9.95 13.59
N GLU A 82 -29.02 8.73 13.28
CA GLU A 82 -29.72 7.83 12.35
C GLU A 82 -30.84 7.05 13.04
N ASP A 83 -32.04 7.05 12.45
CA ASP A 83 -33.16 6.26 12.92
C ASP A 83 -33.07 4.82 12.38
N ILE A 84 -32.89 3.85 13.31
CA ILE A 84 -32.82 2.42 12.99
C ILE A 84 -34.10 1.91 12.32
N SER A 85 -35.25 2.56 12.58
CA SER A 85 -36.54 2.18 11.98
C SER A 85 -36.68 2.65 10.51
N ASN A 86 -35.75 3.46 10.01
CA ASN A 86 -35.77 3.94 8.64
C ASN A 86 -35.69 2.75 7.65
N PRO A 87 -36.64 2.60 6.72
CA PRO A 87 -36.64 1.50 5.75
C PRO A 87 -35.34 1.40 4.93
N ARG A 88 -34.70 2.54 4.63
CA ARG A 88 -33.40 2.54 3.93
C ARG A 88 -32.27 1.93 4.77
N TYR A 89 -32.29 2.18 6.07
CA TYR A 89 -31.38 1.58 7.00
C TYR A 89 -31.56 0.07 7.08
N GLN A 90 -32.80 -0.40 7.16
CA GLN A 90 -33.12 -1.83 7.18
C GLN A 90 -32.73 -2.54 5.87
N THR A 91 -32.97 -1.90 4.73
CA THR A 91 -32.52 -2.43 3.42
C THR A 91 -31.01 -2.62 3.38
N LYS A 92 -30.26 -1.69 3.91
CA LYS A 92 -28.78 -1.71 4.04
C LYS A 92 -28.31 -2.90 4.89
N ILE A 93 -28.90 -3.11 6.06
CA ILE A 93 -28.58 -4.25 6.92
C ILE A 93 -28.90 -5.58 6.23
N ASN A 94 -30.06 -5.70 5.62
CA ASN A 94 -30.46 -6.91 4.92
C ASN A 94 -29.52 -7.24 3.77
N TYR A 95 -29.10 -6.23 3.01
CA TYR A 95 -28.16 -6.41 1.91
C TYR A 95 -26.78 -6.95 2.38
N ILE A 96 -26.31 -6.52 3.55
CA ILE A 96 -25.06 -7.04 4.13
C ILE A 96 -25.26 -8.49 4.58
N LYS A 97 -26.39 -8.78 5.24
CA LYS A 97 -26.70 -10.16 5.65
C LYS A 97 -26.71 -11.11 4.46
N GLU A 98 -27.30 -10.71 3.34
CA GLU A 98 -27.32 -11.50 2.11
C GLU A 98 -25.94 -11.86 1.56
N ILE A 99 -24.91 -11.05 1.80
CA ILE A 99 -23.53 -11.32 1.36
C ILE A 99 -22.90 -12.47 2.15
N TYR A 100 -23.23 -12.56 3.44
CA TYR A 100 -22.62 -13.50 4.37
C TYR A 100 -23.47 -14.74 4.65
N ILE A 101 -24.76 -14.68 4.31
CA ILE A 101 -25.74 -15.76 4.53
C ILE A 101 -26.21 -16.26 3.17
N ASP A 102 -26.20 -17.56 2.95
CA ASP A 102 -26.79 -18.18 1.75
C ASP A 102 -28.34 -18.14 1.86
N THR A 103 -28.94 -17.17 1.18
CA THR A 103 -30.40 -16.94 1.20
C THR A 103 -31.19 -18.07 0.59
N ASP A 104 -30.65 -18.75 -0.41
CA ASP A 104 -31.37 -19.85 -1.11
C ASP A 104 -31.52 -21.11 -0.24
N LYS A 105 -30.64 -21.26 0.75
CA LYS A 105 -30.65 -22.46 1.64
C LYS A 105 -30.82 -22.12 3.12
N ASN A 106 -31.00 -20.84 3.45
CA ASN A 106 -31.08 -20.33 4.83
C ASN A 106 -29.91 -20.83 5.72
N ARG A 107 -28.70 -20.90 5.13
CA ARG A 107 -27.49 -21.40 5.79
C ARG A 107 -26.46 -20.29 5.85
N ASP A 108 -25.98 -20.07 7.06
CA ASP A 108 -24.67 -19.37 7.21
C ASP A 108 -23.62 -20.21 6.51
N VAL A 109 -22.79 -19.60 5.69
CA VAL A 109 -21.65 -20.30 5.09
C VAL A 109 -20.58 -20.42 6.16
N LYS A 110 -20.83 -21.26 7.16
CA LYS A 110 -19.86 -21.59 8.20
C LYS A 110 -18.78 -22.49 7.62
N GLN A 111 -17.57 -22.23 8.02
CA GLN A 111 -16.44 -23.07 7.68
C GLN A 111 -16.37 -24.26 8.64
N GLU A 112 -16.11 -25.44 8.12
CA GLU A 112 -16.03 -26.69 8.89
C GLU A 112 -14.61 -27.25 8.79
N ILE A 113 -14.22 -27.99 9.86
CA ILE A 113 -12.94 -28.70 9.84
C ILE A 113 -13.13 -30.02 9.09
N PRO A 114 -12.30 -30.29 8.04
CA PRO A 114 -12.36 -31.54 7.30
C PRO A 114 -12.16 -32.76 8.23
N ASP A 115 -12.95 -33.81 8.04
CA ASP A 115 -12.81 -35.04 8.81
C ASP A 115 -11.41 -35.64 8.76
N ALA A 116 -10.75 -35.54 7.61
CA ALA A 116 -9.38 -36.01 7.40
C ALA A 116 -8.34 -35.32 8.30
N LYS A 117 -8.64 -34.11 8.83
CA LYS A 117 -7.75 -33.38 9.71
C LYS A 117 -8.08 -33.46 11.19
N LYS A 118 -9.21 -34.00 11.58
CA LYS A 118 -9.67 -34.08 13.01
C LYS A 118 -8.63 -34.72 13.91
N ASP A 119 -7.95 -35.76 13.42
CA ASP A 119 -6.90 -36.44 14.21
C ASP A 119 -5.64 -35.57 14.45
N GLN A 120 -5.33 -34.64 13.56
CA GLN A 120 -4.20 -33.73 13.73
C GLN A 120 -4.40 -32.72 14.88
N PHE A 121 -5.65 -32.47 15.26
CA PHE A 121 -6.02 -31.43 16.22
C PHE A 121 -6.29 -31.95 17.63
N LYS A 122 -6.05 -33.28 17.91
CA LYS A 122 -6.31 -33.87 19.20
C LYS A 122 -5.54 -33.25 20.34
N ASP A 123 -4.26 -32.93 20.09
CA ASP A 123 -3.35 -32.40 21.12
C ASP A 123 -3.32 -30.85 21.16
N PHE A 124 -3.67 -30.20 20.06
CA PHE A 124 -3.72 -28.76 19.97
C PHE A 124 -4.79 -28.30 18.98
N GLN A 125 -5.76 -27.54 19.47
CA GLN A 125 -6.91 -27.09 18.66
C GLN A 125 -6.76 -25.63 18.16
N GLY A 126 -5.61 -25.00 18.38
CA GLY A 126 -5.36 -23.61 18.07
C GLY A 126 -5.53 -22.69 19.28
N TYR A 127 -4.98 -21.50 19.17
CA TYR A 127 -5.01 -20.49 20.22
C TYR A 127 -5.51 -19.16 19.69
N VAL A 128 -6.48 -18.56 20.38
CA VAL A 128 -6.97 -17.20 20.07
C VAL A 128 -6.83 -16.34 21.32
N LYS A 129 -6.19 -15.16 21.16
CA LYS A 129 -6.03 -14.17 22.22
C LYS A 129 -6.58 -12.84 21.78
N LEU A 130 -7.46 -12.28 22.57
CA LEU A 130 -8.05 -10.97 22.33
C LEU A 130 -7.66 -9.99 23.43
N TYR A 131 -7.19 -8.83 23.02
CA TYR A 131 -7.07 -7.68 23.89
C TYR A 131 -8.23 -6.73 23.57
N ILE A 132 -9.05 -6.43 24.55
CA ILE A 132 -10.18 -5.51 24.41
C ILE A 132 -9.89 -4.27 25.23
N ALA A 133 -9.73 -3.14 24.56
CA ALA A 133 -9.47 -1.88 25.23
C ALA A 133 -10.66 -1.44 26.10
N LYS A 134 -10.40 -1.06 27.34
CA LYS A 134 -11.42 -0.58 28.27
C LYS A 134 -11.74 0.89 28.03
N ASP A 135 -13.00 1.27 28.22
CA ASP A 135 -13.39 2.67 28.28
C ASP A 135 -12.65 3.39 29.40
N LYS A 136 -11.93 4.44 29.09
CA LYS A 136 -11.41 5.35 30.11
C LYS A 136 -12.60 6.05 30.76
N ASN A 137 -12.98 5.65 31.98
CA ASN A 137 -13.97 6.36 32.77
C ASN A 137 -13.55 7.83 32.85
N ASN A 138 -14.42 8.74 32.37
CA ASN A 138 -14.36 10.18 32.53
C ASN A 138 -14.27 10.57 34.02
N LYS A 139 -13.09 10.52 34.61
CA LYS A 139 -12.77 11.25 35.81
C LYS A 139 -12.09 12.55 35.38
N ASN A 140 -12.88 13.58 35.27
CA ASN A 140 -12.60 15.02 35.15
C ASN A 140 -13.20 15.66 33.90
N THR A 141 -14.52 15.96 33.96
CA THR A 141 -15.05 17.12 33.28
C THR A 141 -16.15 17.73 34.11
N ALA A 142 -15.74 18.55 35.08
CA ALA A 142 -16.55 19.60 35.63
C ALA A 142 -15.71 20.88 35.64
N THR A 143 -15.60 21.51 34.49
CA THR A 143 -15.50 22.99 34.35
C THR A 143 -15.85 23.34 32.90
N ASN A 144 -16.99 24.00 32.78
CA ASN A 144 -17.34 24.72 31.55
C ASN A 144 -16.32 25.84 31.34
N ASP A 145 -15.65 25.80 30.17
CA ASP A 145 -15.23 27.03 29.52
C ASP A 145 -15.26 26.84 28.01
N VAL A 146 -16.13 27.65 27.40
CA VAL A 146 -16.33 27.79 25.96
C VAL A 146 -15.20 28.67 25.45
N ASN A 147 -14.52 28.22 24.41
CA ASN A 147 -13.49 28.87 23.60
C ASN A 147 -12.03 28.40 23.84
N SER A 148 -11.68 27.34 23.20
CA SER A 148 -10.33 27.20 22.65
C SER A 148 -10.37 26.32 21.40
N THR A 149 -9.77 26.81 20.36
CA THR A 149 -9.59 26.22 19.05
C THR A 149 -8.99 24.82 19.14
N ALA A 150 -9.71 23.83 18.61
CA ALA A 150 -9.27 22.44 18.51
C ALA A 150 -8.11 22.37 17.50
N ASP A 151 -6.89 22.19 17.95
CA ASP A 151 -5.82 21.64 17.09
C ASP A 151 -4.58 21.02 17.78
N ASP A 152 -4.37 21.09 19.10
CA ASP A 152 -3.06 20.68 19.65
C ASP A 152 -3.07 19.62 20.78
N THR A 153 -4.20 18.95 21.07
CA THR A 153 -4.26 17.98 22.18
C THR A 153 -4.58 16.53 21.74
N SER A 154 -4.88 16.28 20.47
CA SER A 154 -5.18 14.94 19.97
C SER A 154 -3.93 14.08 19.71
N ASP A 155 -2.85 14.67 19.23
CA ASP A 155 -1.63 13.92 18.85
C ASP A 155 -0.85 13.32 20.02
N SER A 156 -0.93 13.92 21.22
CA SER A 156 -0.18 13.41 22.38
C SER A 156 -0.89 12.27 23.12
N ILE A 157 -2.22 12.20 23.05
CA ILE A 157 -3.01 11.13 23.70
C ILE A 157 -3.03 9.88 22.84
N GLU A 158 -3.08 10.02 21.50
CA GLU A 158 -2.97 8.90 20.57
C GLU A 158 -1.61 8.20 20.66
N SER A 159 -0.51 8.93 20.84
CA SER A 159 0.84 8.37 20.95
C SER A 159 1.05 7.47 22.19
N GLU A 160 0.44 7.77 23.34
CA GLU A 160 0.57 6.95 24.55
C GLU A 160 -0.24 5.63 24.48
N GLU A 161 -1.33 5.59 23.74
CA GLU A 161 -2.14 4.37 23.54
C GLU A 161 -1.49 3.44 22.53
N ASP A 162 -0.98 3.99 21.45
CA ASP A 162 -0.25 3.26 20.42
C ASP A 162 1.01 2.60 21.02
N ASP A 163 1.76 3.29 21.86
CA ASP A 163 2.92 2.73 22.56
C ASP A 163 2.56 1.51 23.44
N LYS A 164 1.39 1.52 24.09
CA LYS A 164 0.94 0.37 24.89
C LYS A 164 0.58 -0.82 24.01
N VAL A 165 -0.05 -0.58 22.85
CA VAL A 165 -0.36 -1.64 21.88
C VAL A 165 0.91 -2.23 21.31
N LEU A 166 1.88 -1.40 20.95
CA LEU A 166 3.18 -1.85 20.45
C LEU A 166 3.95 -2.68 21.49
N GLN A 167 3.83 -2.32 22.77
CA GLN A 167 4.38 -3.13 23.87
C GLN A 167 3.72 -4.52 23.97
N LEU A 168 2.42 -4.62 23.76
CA LEU A 168 1.74 -5.92 23.68
C LEU A 168 2.24 -6.75 22.50
N VAL A 169 2.38 -6.10 21.33
CA VAL A 169 2.87 -6.77 20.11
C VAL A 169 4.25 -7.38 20.34
N ILE A 170 5.21 -6.62 20.89
CA ILE A 170 6.56 -7.16 21.12
C ILE A 170 6.58 -8.29 22.15
N ASN A 171 5.78 -8.19 23.20
CA ASN A 171 5.66 -9.25 24.20
C ASN A 171 5.09 -10.53 23.58
N ASP A 172 4.07 -10.42 22.72
CA ASP A 172 3.50 -11.57 22.03
C ASP A 172 4.46 -12.15 20.99
N VAL A 173 5.20 -11.32 20.24
CA VAL A 173 6.25 -11.76 19.32
C VAL A 173 7.34 -12.55 20.06
N ASN A 174 7.86 -12.01 21.18
CA ASN A 174 8.87 -12.66 21.98
C ASN A 174 8.38 -14.03 22.49
N ASN A 175 7.18 -14.09 23.09
CA ASN A 175 6.57 -15.30 23.59
C ASN A 175 6.34 -16.35 22.49
N LEU A 176 5.84 -15.92 21.31
CA LEU A 176 5.64 -16.83 20.17
C LEU A 176 6.96 -17.38 19.65
N TRP A 177 7.97 -16.51 19.54
CA TRP A 177 9.29 -16.92 19.05
C TRP A 177 9.97 -17.93 19.98
N GLU A 178 9.93 -17.69 21.30
CA GLU A 178 10.41 -18.62 22.34
C GLU A 178 9.71 -19.96 22.28
N LYS A 179 8.40 -19.97 21.98
CA LYS A 179 7.62 -21.19 21.82
C LYS A 179 7.81 -21.89 20.47
N GLY A 180 8.69 -21.40 19.63
CA GLY A 180 9.07 -22.01 18.35
C GLY A 180 8.16 -21.66 17.17
N TYR A 181 7.29 -20.65 17.27
CA TYR A 181 6.55 -20.13 16.12
C TYR A 181 7.48 -19.24 15.31
N LYS A 182 7.97 -19.74 14.19
CA LYS A 182 8.97 -19.05 13.37
C LYS A 182 8.36 -18.33 12.14
N ASN A 183 7.10 -18.54 11.83
CA ASN A 183 6.35 -17.86 10.76
C ASN A 183 5.23 -17.04 11.39
N ILE A 184 5.53 -15.78 11.74
CA ILE A 184 4.60 -14.87 12.42
C ILE A 184 4.22 -13.75 11.44
N GLY A 185 2.93 -13.53 11.20
CA GLY A 185 2.40 -12.41 10.42
C GLY A 185 1.87 -11.31 11.33
N ILE A 186 2.37 -10.09 11.21
CA ILE A 186 1.78 -8.90 11.85
C ILE A 186 1.05 -8.13 10.75
N LEU A 187 -0.28 -8.08 10.85
CA LEU A 187 -1.13 -7.55 9.81
C LEU A 187 -1.71 -6.19 10.23
N VAL A 188 -1.41 -5.17 9.43
CA VAL A 188 -1.82 -3.79 9.68
C VAL A 188 -2.65 -3.22 8.53
N ARG A 189 -3.35 -2.11 8.77
CA ARG A 189 -4.20 -1.47 7.77
C ARG A 189 -3.40 -0.65 6.77
N THR A 190 -2.43 0.12 7.27
CA THR A 190 -1.68 1.12 6.50
C THR A 190 -0.18 0.86 6.52
N ASN A 191 0.52 1.44 5.55
CA ASN A 191 1.98 1.41 5.52
C ASN A 191 2.61 2.20 6.68
N LYS A 192 1.94 3.26 7.16
CA LYS A 192 2.40 4.04 8.32
C LYS A 192 2.47 3.16 9.57
N GLU A 193 1.40 2.42 9.85
CA GLU A 193 1.35 1.44 10.95
C GLU A 193 2.43 0.34 10.78
N ALA A 194 2.66 -0.15 9.56
CA ALA A 194 3.71 -1.15 9.31
C ALA A 194 5.11 -0.63 9.66
N VAL A 195 5.41 0.61 9.29
CA VAL A 195 6.69 1.28 9.65
C VAL A 195 6.82 1.44 11.16
N GLU A 196 5.75 1.81 11.83
CA GLU A 196 5.72 2.02 13.28
C GLU A 196 5.99 0.73 14.05
N VAL A 197 5.23 -0.33 13.72
CA VAL A 197 5.45 -1.68 14.28
C VAL A 197 6.88 -2.16 14.02
N PHE A 198 7.38 -1.99 12.80
CA PHE A 198 8.73 -2.39 12.43
C PHE A 198 9.79 -1.69 13.29
N LYS A 199 9.70 -0.35 13.42
CA LYS A 199 10.61 0.43 14.23
C LYS A 199 10.60 -0.04 15.69
N TYR A 200 9.39 -0.22 16.24
CA TYR A 200 9.22 -0.59 17.64
C TYR A 200 9.82 -1.98 17.94
N ILE A 201 9.57 -2.98 17.09
CA ILE A 201 10.14 -4.32 17.26
C ILE A 201 11.66 -4.27 17.12
N LEU A 202 12.20 -3.50 16.18
CA LEU A 202 13.63 -3.38 15.98
C LEU A 202 14.36 -2.79 17.20
N GLN A 203 13.72 -1.80 17.85
CA GLN A 203 14.30 -1.10 19.01
C GLN A 203 14.16 -1.87 20.31
N ASN A 204 13.10 -2.67 20.47
CA ASN A 204 12.71 -3.26 21.75
C ASN A 204 12.74 -4.79 21.76
N SER A 205 13.13 -5.44 20.66
CA SER A 205 13.25 -6.91 20.65
C SER A 205 14.46 -7.36 21.44
N GLU A 206 14.23 -8.24 22.41
CA GLU A 206 15.28 -8.87 23.22
C GLU A 206 15.75 -10.23 22.63
N ILE A 207 15.22 -10.62 21.47
CA ILE A 207 15.50 -11.92 20.85
C ILE A 207 16.94 -11.94 20.30
N GLN A 208 17.81 -12.72 20.92
CA GLN A 208 19.20 -12.93 20.51
C GLN A 208 19.37 -14.21 19.65
N ASP A 209 18.41 -14.47 18.79
CA ASP A 209 18.44 -15.62 17.88
C ASP A 209 18.92 -15.16 16.49
N ASN A 210 19.97 -15.79 15.95
CA ASN A 210 20.49 -15.46 14.62
C ASN A 210 19.47 -15.72 13.49
N ASP A 211 18.48 -16.56 13.76
CA ASP A 211 17.39 -16.85 12.83
C ASP A 211 16.21 -15.87 12.95
N PHE A 212 16.24 -15.00 13.95
CA PHE A 212 15.21 -13.96 14.08
C PHE A 212 15.37 -12.90 13.01
N LYS A 213 14.38 -12.80 12.15
CA LYS A 213 14.36 -11.83 11.05
C LYS A 213 13.00 -11.14 11.02
N ILE A 214 13.05 -9.83 10.81
CA ILE A 214 11.86 -9.03 10.57
C ILE A 214 11.78 -8.78 9.07
N ILE A 215 10.68 -9.19 8.46
CA ILE A 215 10.44 -9.09 7.02
C ILE A 215 9.28 -8.12 6.81
N SER A 216 9.52 -7.04 6.09
CA SER A 216 8.47 -6.07 5.75
C SER A 216 8.63 -5.60 4.31
N ASP A 217 7.59 -5.81 3.50
CA ASP A 217 7.63 -5.52 2.06
C ASP A 217 7.52 -4.02 1.71
N GLU A 218 7.06 -3.17 2.61
CA GLU A 218 6.74 -1.78 2.29
C GLU A 218 7.44 -0.73 3.15
N SER A 219 7.77 -1.07 4.38
CA SER A 219 8.35 -0.11 5.32
C SER A 219 9.82 0.18 5.07
N ILE A 220 10.45 -0.55 4.16
CA ILE A 220 11.90 -0.61 4.00
C ILE A 220 12.33 -0.21 2.58
N SER A 221 11.56 0.64 1.90
CA SER A 221 12.06 1.26 0.67
C SER A 221 13.18 2.24 1.03
N PHE A 222 14.30 2.19 0.31
CA PHE A 222 15.37 3.18 0.46
C PHE A 222 14.90 4.62 0.20
N ALA A 223 13.75 4.80 -0.47
CA ALA A 223 13.10 6.11 -0.62
C ALA A 223 12.71 6.75 0.72
N ASN A 224 12.55 5.96 1.77
CA ASN A 224 12.15 6.40 3.10
C ASN A 224 13.35 6.64 4.06
N SER A 225 14.58 6.57 3.55
CA SER A 225 15.80 6.82 4.32
C SER A 225 16.47 8.10 3.84
N ASP A 226 16.44 9.13 4.67
CA ASP A 226 17.12 10.39 4.38
C ASP A 226 18.65 10.20 4.35
N ALA A 227 19.18 9.33 5.20
CA ALA A 227 20.59 8.99 5.24
C ALA A 227 21.07 8.33 3.94
N VAL A 228 20.34 7.34 3.43
CA VAL A 228 20.68 6.67 2.16
C VAL A 228 20.58 7.64 0.99
N LEU A 229 19.52 8.44 0.93
CA LEU A 229 19.36 9.45 -0.13
C LEU A 229 20.46 10.50 -0.06
N TRP A 230 20.82 10.95 1.15
CA TRP A 230 21.97 11.84 1.32
C TRP A 230 23.26 11.23 0.76
N ILE A 231 23.57 9.98 1.09
CA ILE A 231 24.78 9.30 0.60
C ILE A 231 24.79 9.26 -0.93
N VAL A 232 23.66 8.85 -1.54
CA VAL A 232 23.55 8.71 -3.00
C VAL A 232 23.72 10.08 -3.70
N PHE A 233 23.03 11.11 -3.22
CA PHE A 233 23.13 12.44 -3.81
C PHE A 233 24.48 13.09 -3.54
N THR A 234 25.14 12.80 -2.41
CA THR A 234 26.53 13.24 -2.15
C THR A 234 27.50 12.61 -3.16
N LEU A 235 27.43 11.30 -3.36
CA LEU A 235 28.22 10.60 -4.37
C LEU A 235 27.97 11.16 -5.78
N TYR A 236 26.71 11.44 -6.10
CA TYR A 236 26.34 12.02 -7.39
C TYR A 236 26.88 13.44 -7.57
N ALA A 237 26.84 14.27 -6.54
CA ALA A 237 27.37 15.62 -6.54
C ALA A 237 28.90 15.65 -6.72
N LEU A 238 29.60 14.77 -6.00
CA LEU A 238 31.07 14.64 -6.08
C LEU A 238 31.55 14.18 -7.44
N GLN A 239 30.73 13.40 -8.15
CA GLN A 239 31.14 12.83 -9.43
C GLN A 239 30.93 13.77 -10.61
N ASN A 240 29.80 14.48 -10.67
CA ASN A 240 29.39 15.26 -11.84
C ASN A 240 29.39 16.78 -11.61
N GLY A 241 29.64 17.27 -10.38
CA GLY A 241 29.53 18.68 -10.04
C GLY A 241 28.12 19.27 -10.26
N SER A 242 27.09 18.41 -10.36
CA SER A 242 25.72 18.82 -10.64
C SER A 242 25.15 19.67 -9.50
N ASN A 243 24.68 20.87 -9.80
CA ASN A 243 24.01 21.73 -8.83
C ASN A 243 22.77 21.09 -8.24
N TYR A 244 22.03 20.33 -9.05
CA TYR A 244 20.88 19.55 -8.59
C TYR A 244 21.28 18.52 -7.53
N ALA A 245 22.33 17.74 -7.80
CA ALA A 245 22.78 16.71 -6.86
C ALA A 245 23.29 17.34 -5.55
N ARG A 246 23.98 18.49 -5.63
CA ARG A 246 24.42 19.25 -4.43
C ARG A 246 23.25 19.75 -3.60
N TYR A 247 22.24 20.33 -4.26
CA TYR A 247 21.03 20.80 -3.58
C TYR A 247 20.30 19.65 -2.87
N MET A 248 20.11 18.53 -3.55
CA MET A 248 19.43 17.36 -2.94
C MET A 248 20.27 16.78 -1.79
N SER A 249 21.58 16.70 -1.95
CA SER A 249 22.48 16.26 -0.88
C SER A 249 22.39 17.18 0.35
N GLU A 250 22.39 18.50 0.15
CA GLU A 250 22.24 19.48 1.23
C GLU A 250 20.88 19.34 1.94
N ALA A 251 19.80 19.24 1.16
CA ALA A 251 18.47 19.09 1.68
C ALA A 251 18.33 17.83 2.56
N PHE A 252 18.84 16.67 2.12
CA PHE A 252 18.83 15.46 2.93
C PHE A 252 19.76 15.54 4.14
N TYR A 253 20.91 16.21 4.02
CA TYR A 253 21.79 16.45 5.15
C TYR A 253 21.11 17.26 6.25
N ASP A 254 20.29 18.24 5.86
CA ASP A 254 19.55 19.09 6.78
C ASP A 254 18.50 18.31 7.60
N PHE A 255 17.98 17.19 7.10
CA PHE A 255 17.11 16.30 7.87
C PHE A 255 17.87 15.44 8.89
N ILE A 256 19.14 15.14 8.62
CA ILE A 256 19.96 14.22 9.44
C ILE A 256 20.77 15.00 10.48
N LYS A 257 21.23 16.20 10.15
CA LYS A 257 22.17 16.97 10.98
C LYS A 257 21.58 17.30 12.35
N THR A 258 22.42 17.31 13.35
CA THR A 258 22.17 17.83 14.69
C THR A 258 22.86 19.16 14.89
N SER A 259 22.63 19.82 16.05
CA SER A 259 23.31 21.10 16.38
C SER A 259 24.84 21.02 16.42
N ASN A 260 25.40 19.81 16.51
CA ASN A 260 26.84 19.57 16.58
C ASN A 260 27.46 19.12 15.24
N SER A 261 26.66 19.00 14.19
CA SER A 261 27.11 18.54 12.88
C SER A 261 27.94 19.61 12.17
N VAL A 262 28.86 19.14 11.31
CA VAL A 262 29.70 20.02 10.48
C VAL A 262 28.80 20.74 9.45
N PRO A 263 28.99 22.03 9.17
CA PRO A 263 28.25 22.70 8.12
C PRO A 263 28.41 22.00 6.76
N TYR A 264 27.33 21.79 6.03
CA TYR A 264 27.32 21.05 4.75
C TYR A 264 28.42 21.49 3.78
N LYS A 265 28.57 22.81 3.59
CA LYS A 265 29.59 23.34 2.69
C LYS A 265 31.02 22.91 3.07
N SER A 266 31.33 22.97 4.38
CA SER A 266 32.67 22.57 4.87
C SER A 266 32.86 21.06 4.73
N LEU A 267 31.79 20.28 4.88
CA LEU A 267 31.81 18.83 4.67
C LEU A 267 32.13 18.49 3.20
N MET A 268 31.42 19.13 2.26
CA MET A 268 31.64 18.90 0.84
C MET A 268 33.02 19.34 0.39
N ASP A 269 33.50 20.52 0.82
CA ASP A 269 34.84 21.02 0.52
C ASP A 269 35.92 20.03 1.02
N ASN A 270 35.73 19.44 2.19
CA ASN A 270 36.66 18.42 2.71
C ASN A 270 36.65 17.14 1.86
N LEU A 271 35.46 16.62 1.50
CA LEU A 271 35.33 15.41 0.68
C LEU A 271 35.92 15.58 -0.73
N GLU A 272 35.71 16.75 -1.36
CA GLU A 272 36.24 17.06 -2.70
C GLU A 272 37.77 17.19 -2.71
N ASN A 273 38.37 17.68 -1.62
CA ASN A 273 39.80 17.81 -1.49
C ASN A 273 40.53 16.58 -0.93
N ASP A 274 39.80 15.58 -0.48
CA ASP A 274 40.39 14.32 0.00
C ASP A 274 40.66 13.36 -1.16
N ASN A 275 41.89 13.42 -1.69
CA ASN A 275 42.33 12.52 -2.77
C ASN A 275 42.25 11.04 -2.41
N ASN A 276 42.40 10.68 -1.13
CA ASN A 276 42.31 9.29 -0.69
C ASN A 276 40.85 8.80 -0.76
N PHE A 277 39.90 9.62 -0.31
CA PHE A 277 38.48 9.33 -0.43
C PHE A 277 38.05 9.25 -1.89
N MET A 278 38.46 10.20 -2.73
CA MET A 278 38.08 10.24 -4.15
C MET A 278 38.61 9.03 -4.94
N ALA A 279 39.74 8.47 -4.55
CA ALA A 279 40.34 7.29 -5.17
C ALA A 279 39.72 5.95 -4.74
N GLN A 280 38.85 5.95 -3.73
CA GLN A 280 38.21 4.73 -3.24
C GLN A 280 37.14 4.20 -4.21
N ASN A 281 36.82 2.91 -4.10
CA ASN A 281 35.68 2.34 -4.80
C ASN A 281 34.36 2.75 -4.13
N LEU A 282 33.26 2.55 -4.86
CA LEU A 282 31.91 2.94 -4.44
C LEU A 282 31.54 2.45 -3.02
N TYR A 283 31.83 1.19 -2.68
CA TYR A 283 31.52 0.64 -1.36
C TYR A 283 32.22 1.40 -0.22
N PHE A 284 33.53 1.62 -0.35
CA PHE A 284 34.30 2.32 0.68
C PHE A 284 33.96 3.81 0.78
N LYS A 285 33.61 4.46 -0.34
CA LYS A 285 33.06 5.82 -0.32
C LYS A 285 31.74 5.88 0.45
N ALA A 286 30.80 4.97 0.16
CA ALA A 286 29.55 4.90 0.85
C ALA A 286 29.70 4.59 2.35
N GLU A 287 30.56 3.63 2.70
CA GLU A 287 30.91 3.30 4.09
C GLU A 287 31.51 4.51 4.83
N HIS A 288 32.40 5.27 4.18
CA HIS A 288 32.98 6.48 4.73
C HIS A 288 31.90 7.53 5.03
N LEU A 289 30.97 7.75 4.09
CA LEU A 289 29.85 8.67 4.28
C LEU A 289 28.93 8.21 5.42
N VAL A 290 28.61 6.92 5.50
CA VAL A 290 27.88 6.37 6.65
C VAL A 290 28.59 6.70 7.97
N ASN A 291 29.90 6.49 8.06
CA ASN A 291 30.65 6.74 9.28
C ASN A 291 30.64 8.22 9.71
N ILE A 292 30.58 9.16 8.75
CA ILE A 292 30.47 10.59 9.05
C ILE A 292 29.20 10.91 9.82
N ILE A 293 28.07 10.34 9.39
CA ILE A 293 26.74 10.64 9.97
C ILE A 293 26.29 9.64 11.04
N TYR A 294 27.00 8.52 11.23
CA TYR A 294 26.56 7.38 12.03
C TYR A 294 26.09 7.71 13.45
N LYS A 295 26.76 8.67 14.10
CA LYS A 295 26.44 9.10 15.45
C LYS A 295 25.16 9.95 15.55
N GLU A 296 24.73 10.51 14.44
CA GLU A 296 23.60 11.40 14.33
C GLU A 296 22.34 10.65 13.88
N LEU A 297 22.52 9.43 13.35
CA LEU A 297 21.43 8.57 12.88
C LEU A 297 20.70 7.91 14.06
N ASP A 298 19.38 7.85 13.94
CA ASP A 298 18.57 6.94 14.73
C ASP A 298 18.83 5.47 14.32
N ASP A 299 18.34 4.52 15.10
CA ASP A 299 18.62 3.11 14.86
C ASP A 299 17.97 2.60 13.56
N LYS A 300 16.87 3.21 13.11
CA LYS A 300 16.23 2.93 11.83
C LYS A 300 17.15 3.31 10.67
N GLU A 301 17.65 4.54 10.65
CA GLU A 301 18.53 5.03 9.59
C GLU A 301 19.84 4.21 9.53
N LYS A 302 20.38 3.79 10.70
CA LYS A 302 21.54 2.88 10.76
C LYS A 302 21.29 1.56 10.03
N VAL A 303 20.09 0.96 10.22
CA VAL A 303 19.71 -0.28 9.53
C VAL A 303 19.61 -0.06 8.03
N PHE A 304 18.99 1.03 7.58
CA PHE A 304 18.95 1.36 6.16
C PHE A 304 20.36 1.52 5.56
N CYS A 305 21.25 2.21 6.24
CA CYS A 305 22.63 2.37 5.81
C CYS A 305 23.35 1.02 5.67
N MET A 306 23.19 0.10 6.64
CA MET A 306 23.82 -1.22 6.57
C MET A 306 23.31 -2.04 5.40
N HIS A 307 21.99 -2.04 5.16
CA HIS A 307 21.42 -2.72 4.01
C HIS A 307 21.79 -2.08 2.68
N PHE A 308 21.92 -0.75 2.66
CA PHE A 308 22.41 -0.03 1.48
C PHE A 308 23.85 -0.42 1.13
N LEU A 309 24.72 -0.54 2.11
CA LEU A 309 26.09 -1.05 1.91
C LEU A 309 26.08 -2.48 1.38
N GLN A 310 25.17 -3.33 1.88
CA GLN A 310 25.00 -4.68 1.36
C GLN A 310 24.49 -4.69 -0.09
N LEU A 311 23.56 -3.79 -0.43
CA LEU A 311 23.06 -3.59 -1.79
C LEU A 311 24.19 -3.20 -2.75
N ILE A 312 25.03 -2.25 -2.37
CA ILE A 312 26.22 -1.85 -3.16
C ILE A 312 27.12 -3.06 -3.40
N LYS A 313 27.39 -3.84 -2.36
CA LYS A 313 28.25 -5.03 -2.46
C LYS A 313 27.68 -6.08 -3.40
N ASN A 314 26.36 -6.30 -3.37
CA ASN A 314 25.69 -7.23 -4.27
C ASN A 314 25.73 -6.72 -5.72
N TYR A 315 25.42 -5.42 -5.91
CA TYR A 315 25.50 -4.78 -7.23
C TYR A 315 26.89 -4.89 -7.85
N GLN A 316 27.94 -4.68 -7.06
CA GLN A 316 29.33 -4.78 -7.52
C GLN A 316 29.73 -6.20 -7.93
N ARG A 317 29.10 -7.24 -7.35
CA ARG A 317 29.34 -8.64 -7.74
C ARG A 317 28.74 -8.97 -9.11
N GLU A 318 27.63 -8.36 -9.46
CA GLU A 318 26.90 -8.64 -10.69
C GLU A 318 27.25 -7.68 -11.84
N HIS A 319 27.74 -6.49 -11.51
CA HIS A 319 28.02 -5.41 -12.45
C HIS A 319 29.44 -4.88 -12.22
N ASN A 320 30.06 -4.35 -13.26
CA ASN A 320 31.36 -3.69 -13.15
C ASN A 320 31.29 -2.52 -12.17
N ASN A 321 32.40 -2.23 -11.47
CA ASN A 321 32.58 -1.20 -10.44
C ASN A 321 32.44 0.25 -10.99
N ASN A 322 31.35 0.53 -11.72
CA ASN A 322 31.08 1.85 -12.28
C ASN A 322 30.08 2.59 -11.37
N GLU A 323 30.60 3.58 -10.67
CA GLU A 323 29.85 4.42 -9.73
C GLU A 323 28.69 5.17 -10.41
N VAL A 324 28.93 5.72 -11.63
CA VAL A 324 27.88 6.41 -12.41
C VAL A 324 26.72 5.47 -12.75
N MET A 325 27.06 4.25 -13.16
CA MET A 325 26.03 3.26 -13.51
C MET A 325 25.23 2.84 -12.28
N PHE A 326 25.87 2.69 -11.12
CA PHE A 326 25.20 2.37 -9.87
C PHE A 326 24.24 3.50 -9.46
N ILE A 327 24.71 4.75 -9.43
CA ILE A 327 23.90 5.91 -9.04
C ILE A 327 22.67 6.02 -9.96
N ASN A 328 22.85 5.93 -11.26
CA ASN A 328 21.75 5.99 -12.22
C ASN A 328 20.77 4.81 -12.05
N TRP A 329 21.28 3.61 -11.84
CA TRP A 329 20.46 2.45 -11.58
C TRP A 329 19.69 2.61 -10.26
N PHE A 330 20.35 3.04 -9.19
CA PHE A 330 19.73 3.23 -7.90
C PHE A 330 18.61 4.26 -7.94
N LEU A 331 18.86 5.43 -8.51
CA LEU A 331 17.87 6.50 -8.62
C LEU A 331 16.68 6.14 -9.52
N ASN A 332 16.84 5.23 -10.48
CA ASN A 332 15.74 4.79 -11.37
C ASN A 332 14.98 3.56 -10.83
N ASN A 333 15.68 2.63 -10.21
CA ASN A 333 15.14 1.32 -9.84
C ASN A 333 15.40 0.95 -8.38
N GLY A 334 16.55 1.35 -7.82
CA GLY A 334 16.99 0.95 -6.49
C GLY A 334 16.26 1.66 -5.37
N VAL A 335 15.86 2.92 -5.59
CA VAL A 335 15.11 3.72 -4.60
C VAL A 335 13.81 3.05 -4.19
N GLN A 336 13.13 2.39 -5.13
CA GLN A 336 11.87 1.70 -4.87
C GLN A 336 12.07 0.24 -4.45
N GLN A 337 13.30 -0.27 -4.45
CA GLN A 337 13.53 -1.59 -3.91
C GLN A 337 13.28 -1.56 -2.41
N SER A 338 12.38 -2.42 -1.99
CA SER A 338 12.27 -2.80 -0.59
C SER A 338 13.50 -3.64 -0.24
N LEU A 339 13.92 -3.58 1.02
CA LEU A 339 14.87 -4.53 1.57
C LEU A 339 14.26 -5.92 1.45
N THR A 340 14.39 -6.55 0.30
CA THR A 340 14.06 -7.96 0.13
C THR A 340 15.08 -8.76 0.93
N ILE A 341 14.72 -9.04 2.14
CA ILE A 341 15.24 -10.21 2.83
C ILE A 341 14.59 -11.37 2.07
N THR A 342 15.40 -12.20 1.45
CA THR A 342 15.06 -13.44 0.72
C THR A 342 13.69 -14.01 1.08
N GLU A 343 13.01 -14.73 0.16
CA GLU A 343 11.76 -15.52 0.35
C GLU A 343 11.90 -16.55 1.48
N GLU A 344 12.33 -16.13 2.64
CA GLU A 344 12.45 -17.00 3.80
C GLU A 344 11.07 -17.12 4.45
N LYS A 345 10.58 -18.33 4.56
CA LYS A 345 9.32 -18.65 5.21
C LYS A 345 9.34 -18.38 6.72
N ASN A 346 10.52 -18.33 7.33
CA ASN A 346 10.71 -18.13 8.76
C ASN A 346 11.09 -16.67 9.04
N GLY A 347 10.34 -16.03 9.92
CA GLY A 347 10.54 -14.64 10.32
C GLY A 347 9.27 -14.01 10.84
N VAL A 348 9.37 -12.77 11.28
CA VAL A 348 8.24 -11.90 11.61
C VAL A 348 7.93 -11.06 10.38
N HIS A 349 6.81 -11.38 9.72
CA HIS A 349 6.36 -10.71 8.51
C HIS A 349 5.40 -9.58 8.87
N ILE A 350 5.81 -8.35 8.63
CA ILE A 350 4.96 -7.16 8.81
C ILE A 350 4.41 -6.78 7.44
N SER A 351 3.09 -6.84 7.28
CA SER A 351 2.44 -6.62 5.98
C SER A 351 1.09 -5.93 6.15
N THR A 352 0.67 -5.19 5.13
CA THR A 352 -0.71 -4.72 5.09
C THR A 352 -1.66 -5.89 4.85
N ILE A 353 -2.88 -5.81 5.40
CA ILE A 353 -3.92 -6.83 5.22
C ILE A 353 -4.18 -7.10 3.73
N HIS A 354 -4.13 -6.06 2.89
CA HIS A 354 -4.30 -6.20 1.44
C HIS A 354 -3.23 -7.08 0.79
N LYS A 355 -1.98 -6.92 1.18
CA LYS A 355 -0.87 -7.74 0.66
C LYS A 355 -0.87 -9.15 1.22
N SER A 356 -1.34 -9.33 2.45
CA SER A 356 -1.45 -10.64 3.07
C SER A 356 -2.53 -11.54 2.45
N LYS A 357 -3.38 -10.99 1.57
CA LYS A 357 -4.40 -11.80 0.88
C LYS A 357 -3.74 -12.90 0.06
N GLY A 358 -4.16 -14.14 0.29
CA GLY A 358 -3.57 -15.34 -0.34
C GLY A 358 -2.44 -15.97 0.48
N LEU A 359 -1.84 -15.22 1.41
CA LEU A 359 -0.81 -15.74 2.31
C LEU A 359 -1.40 -16.41 3.55
N GLU A 360 -0.56 -17.12 4.29
CA GLU A 360 -0.92 -17.77 5.55
C GLU A 360 0.30 -17.81 6.48
N TYR A 361 0.07 -17.67 7.78
CA TYR A 361 1.10 -17.66 8.81
C TYR A 361 0.75 -18.63 9.93
N ASP A 362 1.76 -19.21 10.59
CA ASP A 362 1.52 -20.07 11.75
C ASP A 362 0.87 -19.27 12.89
N ALA A 363 1.34 -18.06 13.13
CA ALA A 363 0.74 -17.11 14.06
C ALA A 363 0.45 -15.78 13.37
N VAL A 364 -0.67 -15.17 13.68
CA VAL A 364 -1.07 -13.84 13.20
C VAL A 364 -1.33 -12.92 14.37
N ILE A 365 -0.77 -11.71 14.31
CA ILE A 365 -1.05 -10.61 15.23
C ILE A 365 -1.69 -9.48 14.43
N VAL A 366 -2.86 -9.01 14.87
CA VAL A 366 -3.55 -7.83 14.31
C VAL A 366 -3.55 -6.74 15.38
N PRO A 367 -2.58 -5.81 15.35
CA PRO A 367 -2.35 -4.86 16.45
C PRO A 367 -3.41 -3.76 16.54
N PHE A 368 -3.96 -3.31 15.40
CA PHE A 368 -4.84 -2.14 15.34
C PHE A 368 -6.16 -2.51 14.67
N ILE A 369 -7.21 -2.76 15.45
CA ILE A 369 -8.58 -2.95 14.91
C ILE A 369 -9.43 -1.76 15.35
N ASN A 370 -9.16 -0.61 14.70
CA ASN A 370 -9.81 0.68 14.95
C ASN A 370 -10.20 1.40 13.65
N TRP A 371 -10.12 0.75 12.52
CA TRP A 371 -10.11 1.35 11.18
C TRP A 371 -11.20 2.38 10.98
N THR A 372 -10.75 3.61 10.61
CA THR A 372 -11.64 4.74 10.33
C THR A 372 -12.27 4.58 8.94
N ARG A 373 -13.57 4.84 8.87
CA ARG A 373 -14.28 4.98 7.61
C ARG A 373 -13.97 6.35 7.03
N ASN A 374 -13.21 6.40 5.93
CA ASN A 374 -12.95 7.67 5.25
C ASN A 374 -14.25 8.32 4.78
N GLN A 375 -14.65 9.41 5.44
CA GLN A 375 -15.90 10.13 5.15
C GLN A 375 -15.78 11.14 3.99
N ASN A 376 -14.56 11.36 3.48
CA ASN A 376 -14.27 12.47 2.57
C ASN A 376 -14.16 12.08 1.08
N ASP A 377 -14.72 10.95 0.69
CA ASP A 377 -14.65 10.51 -0.70
C ASP A 377 -15.63 11.25 -1.59
N TYR A 378 -15.26 11.44 -2.84
CA TYR A 378 -16.13 11.92 -3.90
C TYR A 378 -16.69 10.73 -4.66
N LEU A 379 -18.00 10.77 -4.95
CA LEU A 379 -18.71 9.75 -5.71
C LEU A 379 -19.36 10.31 -6.95
N TRP A 380 -19.35 9.51 -8.01
CA TRP A 380 -20.09 9.78 -9.22
C TRP A 380 -21.53 9.29 -9.09
N PHE A 381 -22.46 10.24 -9.11
CA PHE A 381 -23.90 9.98 -9.11
C PHE A 381 -24.46 10.09 -10.52
N LYS A 382 -25.02 8.99 -11.05
CA LYS A 382 -25.63 8.93 -12.38
C LYS A 382 -27.13 9.14 -12.23
N LYS A 383 -27.61 10.36 -12.43
CA LYS A 383 -29.05 10.67 -12.50
C LYS A 383 -29.32 11.69 -13.60
N PRO A 384 -29.54 11.23 -14.85
CA PRO A 384 -29.77 12.14 -15.99
C PRO A 384 -31.02 12.98 -15.87
N ASP A 385 -32.01 12.56 -15.07
CA ASP A 385 -33.32 13.23 -14.97
C ASP A 385 -33.37 14.42 -13.99
N ILE A 386 -32.23 14.69 -13.32
CA ILE A 386 -32.16 15.81 -12.38
C ILE A 386 -31.80 17.09 -13.14
N CYS A 387 -32.63 18.08 -13.04
CA CYS A 387 -32.40 19.45 -13.50
C CYS A 387 -32.49 19.71 -15.01
N ASN A 388 -33.15 18.93 -15.82
CA ASN A 388 -33.24 19.19 -17.28
C ASN A 388 -31.85 19.44 -17.92
N SER A 389 -30.78 18.93 -17.32
CA SER A 389 -29.39 19.16 -17.75
C SER A 389 -28.90 17.98 -18.56
N ASN A 390 -28.16 18.28 -19.62
CA ASN A 390 -27.44 17.27 -20.41
C ASN A 390 -26.22 16.68 -19.65
N ILE A 391 -26.15 16.84 -18.32
CA ILE A 391 -25.04 16.34 -17.50
C ILE A 391 -25.34 14.89 -17.12
N PRO A 392 -24.56 13.93 -17.60
CA PRO A 392 -24.84 12.50 -17.41
C PRO A 392 -24.52 12.00 -15.99
N ALA A 393 -23.68 12.71 -15.25
CA ALA A 393 -23.27 12.34 -13.89
C ALA A 393 -22.78 13.55 -13.10
N PHE A 394 -22.87 13.47 -11.79
CA PHE A 394 -22.38 14.50 -10.84
C PHE A 394 -21.31 13.90 -9.93
N LEU A 395 -20.23 14.62 -9.72
CA LEU A 395 -19.22 14.28 -8.71
C LEU A 395 -19.56 15.04 -7.43
N LEU A 396 -20.00 14.33 -6.40
CA LEU A 396 -20.39 14.91 -5.13
C LEU A 396 -19.54 14.35 -3.99
N LYS A 397 -19.21 15.21 -3.01
CA LYS A 397 -18.58 14.77 -1.77
C LYS A 397 -19.61 14.00 -0.93
N THR A 398 -19.23 12.83 -0.42
CA THR A 398 -20.07 12.06 0.50
C THR A 398 -20.14 12.77 1.86
N SER A 399 -21.19 13.55 2.08
CA SER A 399 -21.49 14.18 3.37
C SER A 399 -22.83 13.70 3.89
N GLY A 400 -23.07 13.84 5.20
CA GLY A 400 -24.35 13.51 5.83
C GLY A 400 -25.56 14.21 5.20
N ASP A 401 -25.36 15.37 4.56
CA ASP A 401 -26.42 16.12 3.88
C ASP A 401 -27.05 15.34 2.72
N LEU A 402 -26.30 14.42 2.10
CA LEU A 402 -26.81 13.57 1.02
C LEU A 402 -27.89 12.61 1.50
N ALA A 403 -27.92 12.26 2.79
CA ALA A 403 -28.94 11.38 3.36
C ALA A 403 -30.37 11.95 3.22
N ASN A 404 -30.52 13.26 3.16
CA ASN A 404 -31.80 13.97 3.02
C ASN A 404 -32.01 14.54 1.60
N SER A 405 -31.16 14.17 0.65
CA SER A 405 -31.22 14.65 -0.73
C SER A 405 -31.86 13.61 -1.66
N GLN A 406 -32.04 14.00 -2.92
CA GLN A 406 -32.43 13.10 -4.00
C GLN A 406 -31.40 11.99 -4.30
N PHE A 407 -30.20 12.07 -3.73
CA PHE A 407 -29.11 11.08 -3.83
C PHE A 407 -29.03 10.16 -2.60
N ALA A 408 -30.05 10.14 -1.75
CA ALA A 408 -30.05 9.42 -0.51
C ALA A 408 -29.82 7.89 -0.72
N ASP A 409 -30.45 7.31 -1.75
CA ASP A 409 -30.34 5.86 -2.00
C ASP A 409 -28.91 5.47 -2.38
N GLU A 410 -28.28 6.24 -3.24
CA GLU A 410 -26.88 6.03 -3.65
C GLU A 410 -25.91 6.26 -2.47
N TYR A 411 -26.18 7.29 -1.66
CA TYR A 411 -25.42 7.58 -0.46
C TYR A 411 -25.46 6.41 0.53
N TYR A 412 -26.66 5.89 0.83
CA TYR A 412 -26.81 4.74 1.72
C TYR A 412 -26.20 3.47 1.13
N MET A 413 -26.31 3.26 -0.19
CA MET A 413 -25.69 2.12 -0.85
C MET A 413 -24.16 2.19 -0.75
N GLU A 414 -23.55 3.33 -0.98
CA GLU A 414 -22.10 3.48 -0.85
C GLU A 414 -21.63 3.29 0.60
N LYS A 415 -22.35 3.79 1.58
CA LYS A 415 -22.08 3.48 3.00
C LYS A 415 -22.13 1.98 3.27
N THR A 416 -23.10 1.31 2.71
CA THR A 416 -23.23 -0.15 2.83
C THR A 416 -22.03 -0.86 2.22
N LYS A 417 -21.61 -0.46 1.01
CA LYS A 417 -20.45 -1.03 0.34
C LYS A 417 -19.15 -0.81 1.12
N LYS A 418 -18.94 0.37 1.68
CA LYS A 418 -17.78 0.67 2.54
C LYS A 418 -17.73 -0.23 3.77
N TYR A 419 -18.87 -0.49 4.36
CA TYR A 419 -18.91 -1.38 5.51
C TYR A 419 -18.63 -2.84 5.15
N VAL A 420 -19.16 -3.31 4.03
CA VAL A 420 -18.79 -4.64 3.51
C VAL A 420 -17.29 -4.72 3.26
N ASP A 421 -16.67 -3.65 2.74
CA ASP A 421 -15.23 -3.60 2.56
C ASP A 421 -14.48 -3.75 3.90
N ASP A 422 -14.94 -3.09 4.97
CA ASP A 422 -14.32 -3.19 6.31
C ASP A 422 -14.53 -4.59 6.91
N LEU A 423 -15.72 -5.19 6.78
CA LEU A 423 -15.96 -6.58 7.20
C LEU A 423 -15.11 -7.58 6.43
N ASN A 424 -15.00 -7.41 5.11
CA ASN A 424 -14.17 -8.25 4.27
C ASN A 424 -12.69 -8.12 4.64
N LEU A 425 -12.25 -6.91 4.97
CA LEU A 425 -10.88 -6.68 5.40
C LEU A 425 -10.60 -7.38 6.74
N LEU A 426 -11.52 -7.26 7.70
CA LEU A 426 -11.45 -7.97 8.97
C LEU A 426 -11.43 -9.50 8.75
N TYR A 427 -12.30 -10.00 7.88
CA TYR A 427 -12.36 -11.42 7.53
C TYR A 427 -11.02 -11.90 6.94
N VAL A 428 -10.44 -11.16 6.02
CA VAL A 428 -9.13 -11.50 5.45
C VAL A 428 -8.08 -11.51 6.55
N ALA A 429 -8.01 -10.49 7.41
CA ALA A 429 -7.01 -10.42 8.48
C ALA A 429 -7.07 -11.63 9.43
N LEU A 430 -8.27 -11.93 9.96
CA LEU A 430 -8.44 -12.98 10.95
C LEU A 430 -8.30 -14.40 10.37
N THR A 431 -8.54 -14.57 9.07
CA THR A 431 -8.44 -15.87 8.38
C THR A 431 -7.04 -16.18 7.83
N ARG A 432 -6.02 -15.34 8.08
CA ARG A 432 -4.62 -15.65 7.71
C ARG A 432 -3.94 -16.61 8.69
N ALA A 433 -4.45 -16.70 9.91
CA ALA A 433 -3.86 -17.49 10.98
C ALA A 433 -4.11 -18.99 10.77
N LYS A 434 -3.04 -19.79 10.96
CA LYS A 434 -3.14 -21.27 11.00
C LYS A 434 -3.38 -21.77 12.42
N LYS A 435 -2.46 -21.46 13.34
CA LYS A 435 -2.37 -22.06 14.69
C LYS A 435 -2.69 -21.06 15.80
N VAL A 436 -2.27 -19.81 15.62
CA VAL A 436 -2.40 -18.75 16.63
C VAL A 436 -2.97 -17.49 16.00
N LEU A 437 -3.98 -16.91 16.65
CA LEU A 437 -4.56 -15.62 16.31
C LEU A 437 -4.52 -14.71 17.52
N ILE A 438 -3.88 -13.55 17.40
CA ILE A 438 -3.85 -12.50 18.44
C ILE A 438 -4.43 -11.23 17.84
N ALA A 439 -5.41 -10.63 18.48
CA ALA A 439 -6.05 -9.43 17.98
C ALA A 439 -6.21 -8.39 19.11
N ASN A 440 -5.82 -7.14 18.82
CA ASN A 440 -6.10 -6.02 19.70
C ASN A 440 -7.28 -5.23 19.13
N ILE A 441 -8.34 -5.10 19.92
CA ILE A 441 -9.62 -4.51 19.56
C ILE A 441 -9.77 -3.21 20.34
N GLU A 442 -9.69 -2.11 19.62
CA GLU A 442 -9.83 -0.78 20.18
C GLU A 442 -11.29 -0.34 20.27
N ASN A 443 -11.61 0.58 21.17
CA ASN A 443 -12.98 1.08 21.33
C ASN A 443 -13.34 2.19 20.33
N GLN A 444 -13.03 1.95 19.07
CA GLN A 444 -13.32 2.87 17.96
C GLN A 444 -13.82 2.10 16.72
N ASN A 445 -14.68 2.73 15.95
CA ASN A 445 -15.17 2.24 14.65
C ASN A 445 -15.58 0.75 14.67
N ILE A 446 -14.98 -0.10 13.79
CA ILE A 446 -15.27 -1.52 13.74
C ILE A 446 -14.88 -2.25 15.03
N GLY A 447 -13.84 -1.80 15.72
CA GLY A 447 -13.43 -2.36 17.01
C GLY A 447 -14.52 -2.22 18.07
N LYS A 448 -15.22 -1.09 18.12
CA LYS A 448 -16.37 -0.88 19.02
C LYS A 448 -17.51 -1.87 18.75
N GLU A 449 -17.76 -2.22 17.51
CA GLU A 449 -18.78 -3.20 17.14
C GLU A 449 -18.37 -4.61 17.57
N ILE A 450 -17.12 -4.98 17.41
CA ILE A 450 -16.56 -6.25 17.89
C ILE A 450 -16.63 -6.30 19.44
N GLN A 451 -16.29 -5.20 20.13
CA GLN A 451 -16.42 -5.13 21.58
C GLN A 451 -17.87 -5.39 22.04
N LYS A 452 -18.85 -4.78 21.37
CA LYS A 452 -20.27 -5.03 21.68
C LYS A 452 -20.63 -6.51 21.55
N CYS A 453 -20.15 -7.18 20.47
CA CYS A 453 -20.36 -8.62 20.33
C CYS A 453 -19.76 -9.39 21.50
N VAL A 454 -18.49 -9.17 21.78
CA VAL A 454 -17.73 -9.93 22.78
C VAL A 454 -18.27 -9.68 24.20
N THR A 455 -18.74 -8.48 24.52
CA THR A 455 -19.26 -8.15 25.86
C THR A 455 -20.72 -8.53 26.10
N ASN A 456 -21.48 -8.88 25.05
CA ASN A 456 -22.91 -9.22 25.15
C ASN A 456 -23.17 -10.74 25.13
N ASN A 457 -22.57 -11.47 26.10
CA ASN A 457 -22.73 -12.93 26.22
C ASN A 457 -22.33 -13.69 24.93
N PHE A 458 -21.25 -13.27 24.29
CA PHE A 458 -20.75 -13.91 23.08
C PHE A 458 -20.51 -15.42 23.30
N ASN A 459 -21.18 -16.23 22.50
CA ASN A 459 -21.08 -17.68 22.59
C ASN A 459 -20.35 -18.23 21.36
N ILE A 460 -19.26 -18.94 21.59
CA ILE A 460 -18.45 -19.51 20.52
C ILE A 460 -18.92 -20.93 20.24
N ASP A 461 -19.24 -21.20 19.00
CA ASP A 461 -19.71 -22.52 18.56
C ASP A 461 -18.75 -23.63 19.00
N GLY A 462 -19.28 -24.61 19.71
CA GLY A 462 -18.52 -25.75 20.23
C GLY A 462 -17.60 -25.47 21.42
N LEU A 463 -17.46 -24.18 21.85
CA LEU A 463 -16.57 -23.78 22.94
C LEU A 463 -17.31 -23.16 24.13
N GLY A 464 -18.49 -22.57 23.91
CA GLY A 464 -19.30 -21.94 24.96
C GLY A 464 -19.05 -20.43 25.11
N ALA A 465 -19.47 -19.86 26.25
CA ALA A 465 -19.45 -18.43 26.50
C ALA A 465 -18.03 -17.90 26.61
N ILE A 466 -17.75 -16.76 25.96
CA ILE A 466 -16.42 -16.14 25.94
C ILE A 466 -15.93 -15.74 27.31
N ASP A 467 -16.83 -15.38 28.22
CA ASP A 467 -16.47 -14.97 29.59
C ASP A 467 -15.72 -16.08 30.37
N THR A 468 -15.91 -17.36 29.99
CA THR A 468 -15.15 -18.47 30.56
C THR A 468 -13.66 -18.44 30.18
N TYR A 469 -13.30 -17.66 29.15
CA TYR A 469 -11.95 -17.50 28.64
C TYR A 469 -11.30 -16.19 29.06
N LYS A 470 -11.94 -15.41 29.95
CA LYS A 470 -11.36 -14.16 30.46
C LYS A 470 -10.13 -14.47 31.29
N SER A 471 -8.99 -13.90 30.85
CA SER A 471 -7.71 -14.13 31.51
C SER A 471 -7.59 -13.35 32.83
N ILE A 472 -6.93 -13.95 33.79
CA ILE A 472 -6.53 -13.30 35.05
C ILE A 472 -5.52 -12.16 34.83
N ASN A 473 -4.87 -12.14 33.67
CA ASN A 473 -3.93 -11.11 33.26
C ASN A 473 -4.60 -9.83 32.73
N SER A 474 -5.95 -9.77 32.74
CA SER A 474 -6.69 -8.53 32.44
C SER A 474 -6.22 -7.40 33.38
N ASN A 475 -5.96 -6.22 32.81
CA ASN A 475 -5.40 -5.09 33.53
C ASN A 475 -6.28 -3.82 33.43
N GLU A 476 -5.79 -2.67 33.85
CA GLU A 476 -6.56 -1.42 33.81
C GLU A 476 -6.91 -0.96 32.40
N ASN A 477 -6.09 -1.30 31.42
CA ASN A 477 -6.25 -0.86 30.03
C ASN A 477 -7.01 -1.86 29.16
N PHE A 478 -6.85 -3.18 29.44
CA PHE A 478 -7.38 -4.23 28.58
C PHE A 478 -8.08 -5.34 29.37
N ASP A 479 -9.21 -5.79 28.87
CA ASP A 479 -9.72 -7.12 29.16
C ASP A 479 -9.10 -8.12 28.18
N ILE A 480 -8.57 -9.22 28.70
CA ILE A 480 -7.84 -10.22 27.90
C ILE A 480 -8.65 -11.52 27.91
N TYR A 481 -8.89 -12.07 26.72
CA TYR A 481 -9.55 -13.35 26.55
C TYR A 481 -8.62 -14.33 25.83
N GLU A 482 -8.51 -15.56 26.35
CA GLU A 482 -7.60 -16.59 25.84
C GLU A 482 -8.36 -17.90 25.60
N ILE A 483 -8.57 -18.25 24.33
CA ILE A 483 -9.26 -19.46 23.90
C ILE A 483 -8.21 -20.51 23.54
N GLY A 484 -8.24 -21.64 24.23
CA GLY A 484 -7.22 -22.68 24.10
C GLY A 484 -5.95 -22.35 24.92
N THR A 485 -4.92 -23.15 24.77
CA THR A 485 -3.64 -22.99 25.46
C THR A 485 -2.51 -22.89 24.44
N LEU A 486 -1.68 -21.86 24.58
CA LEU A 486 -0.52 -21.68 23.73
C LEU A 486 0.57 -22.72 24.06
N VAL A 487 0.76 -23.69 23.19
CA VAL A 487 1.75 -24.78 23.32
C VAL A 487 3.02 -24.47 22.56
N ASN A 488 4.10 -25.19 22.86
CA ASN A 488 5.30 -25.11 22.05
C ASN A 488 5.02 -25.64 20.64
N ASN A 489 5.41 -24.87 19.62
CA ASN A 489 5.28 -25.27 18.23
C ASN A 489 6.37 -26.31 17.91
N THR A 490 6.16 -27.56 18.38
CA THR A 490 6.94 -28.67 17.88
C THR A 490 6.58 -28.83 16.43
N THR A 491 7.49 -28.51 15.52
CA THR A 491 7.42 -28.98 14.16
C THR A 491 7.41 -30.50 14.23
N TYR A 492 6.22 -31.11 14.18
CA TYR A 492 6.15 -32.43 13.61
C TYR A 492 6.62 -32.22 12.17
N ALA A 493 7.87 -32.54 11.94
CA ALA A 493 8.35 -32.82 10.60
C ALA A 493 7.49 -33.97 10.10
N SER A 494 6.35 -33.68 9.56
CA SER A 494 5.74 -34.54 8.59
C SER A 494 6.65 -34.40 7.37
N ASP A 495 7.71 -35.22 7.34
CA ASP A 495 8.24 -35.75 6.12
C ASP A 495 7.07 -36.53 5.46
N VAL A 496 6.11 -35.80 4.95
CA VAL A 496 5.34 -36.25 3.82
C VAL A 496 6.35 -36.14 2.67
N SER A 497 7.17 -37.18 2.55
CA SER A 497 7.78 -37.49 1.26
C SER A 497 6.62 -37.42 0.27
N ILE A 498 6.67 -36.43 -0.61
CA ILE A 498 5.82 -36.37 -1.79
C ILE A 498 6.27 -37.57 -2.61
N GLU A 499 5.71 -38.74 -2.31
CA GLU A 499 5.82 -39.88 -3.18
C GLU A 499 5.18 -39.47 -4.49
N ASN A 500 6.06 -39.18 -5.44
CA ASN A 500 5.85 -39.16 -6.88
C ASN A 500 4.38 -38.89 -7.31
N PHE A 501 3.98 -37.64 -7.31
CA PHE A 501 2.88 -37.25 -8.19
C PHE A 501 3.38 -37.37 -9.62
N GLN A 502 3.15 -38.53 -10.22
CA GLN A 502 3.23 -38.66 -11.67
C GLN A 502 2.06 -37.85 -12.25
N TRP A 503 2.39 -36.65 -12.73
CA TRP A 503 1.54 -35.96 -13.67
C TRP A 503 1.42 -36.86 -14.88
N ALA A 504 0.33 -37.57 -15.02
CA ALA A 504 -0.05 -38.10 -16.32
C ALA A 504 -0.31 -36.87 -17.21
N ALA A 505 0.70 -36.50 -17.97
CA ALA A 505 0.56 -35.54 -19.05
C ALA A 505 -0.42 -36.16 -20.04
N LYS A 506 -1.69 -35.85 -19.89
CA LYS A 506 -2.65 -35.99 -20.98
C LYS A 506 -2.22 -35.01 -22.05
N GLU A 507 -2.00 -35.57 -23.23
CA GLU A 507 -1.58 -34.91 -24.46
C GLU A 507 -2.18 -33.53 -24.61
N ASN A 508 -1.34 -32.60 -25.02
CA ASN A 508 -1.56 -31.25 -25.50
C ASN A 508 -3.03 -30.93 -25.88
N VAL A 509 -3.79 -30.42 -24.97
CA VAL A 509 -4.92 -29.57 -25.32
C VAL A 509 -4.35 -28.17 -25.49
N GLY A 510 -4.09 -27.78 -26.71
CA GLY A 510 -3.72 -26.44 -27.07
C GLY A 510 -4.86 -25.50 -26.66
N ILE A 511 -4.69 -24.79 -25.55
CA ILE A 511 -5.59 -23.69 -25.19
C ILE A 511 -5.24 -22.53 -26.10
N GLU A 512 -5.95 -22.40 -27.21
CA GLU A 512 -5.92 -21.21 -28.05
C GLU A 512 -6.75 -20.13 -27.36
N ILE A 513 -6.10 -19.23 -26.64
CA ILE A 513 -6.78 -18.06 -26.05
C ILE A 513 -7.03 -17.07 -27.20
N LYS A 514 -8.22 -17.13 -27.80
CA LYS A 514 -8.72 -16.08 -28.68
C LYS A 514 -9.22 -14.91 -27.86
N ILE A 515 -8.36 -13.93 -27.61
CA ILE A 515 -8.76 -12.63 -27.07
C ILE A 515 -9.56 -11.90 -28.16
N LYS A 516 -10.89 -11.94 -28.10
CA LYS A 516 -11.74 -11.06 -28.89
C LYS A 516 -11.60 -9.63 -28.36
N LYS A 517 -10.92 -8.79 -29.12
CA LYS A 517 -10.94 -7.34 -28.95
C LYS A 517 -12.35 -6.84 -29.28
N ASN A 518 -13.14 -6.47 -28.27
CA ASN A 518 -14.21 -5.47 -28.40
C ASN A 518 -14.80 -5.19 -27.00
N TYR A 519 -14.05 -4.44 -26.21
CA TYR A 519 -14.65 -3.56 -25.20
C TYR A 519 -14.28 -2.14 -25.58
N SER A 520 -15.25 -1.23 -25.54
CA SER A 520 -15.04 0.21 -25.74
C SER A 520 -14.28 0.77 -24.54
N LEU A 521 -12.97 0.60 -24.56
CA LEU A 521 -12.00 1.04 -23.55
C LEU A 521 -11.45 2.44 -23.86
N SER A 522 -12.31 3.36 -24.31
CA SER A 522 -11.84 4.68 -24.76
C SER A 522 -11.14 5.51 -23.67
N SER A 523 -11.41 5.27 -22.40
CA SER A 523 -10.71 5.96 -21.29
C SER A 523 -9.42 5.24 -20.87
N ASN A 524 -9.43 3.91 -20.77
CA ASN A 524 -8.26 3.16 -20.34
C ASN A 524 -7.18 3.10 -21.43
N GLU A 525 -7.55 3.10 -22.70
CA GLU A 525 -6.60 3.18 -23.82
C GLU A 525 -5.87 4.54 -23.85
N LYS A 526 -6.58 5.63 -23.58
CA LYS A 526 -5.97 6.96 -23.49
C LYS A 526 -4.98 7.07 -22.31
N ILE A 527 -5.35 6.52 -21.15
CA ILE A 527 -4.45 6.49 -19.99
C ILE A 527 -3.23 5.62 -20.29
N ALA A 528 -3.41 4.43 -20.85
CA ALA A 528 -2.31 3.53 -21.21
C ALA A 528 -1.40 4.15 -22.29
N HIS A 529 -1.97 4.88 -23.24
CA HIS A 529 -1.21 5.64 -24.25
C HIS A 529 -0.39 6.75 -23.59
N GLY A 530 -0.98 7.52 -22.66
CA GLY A 530 -0.30 8.55 -21.91
C GLY A 530 0.91 8.01 -21.16
N VAL A 531 0.73 6.94 -20.37
CA VAL A 531 1.81 6.29 -19.62
C VAL A 531 2.93 5.82 -20.54
N LEU A 532 2.59 5.20 -21.68
CA LEU A 532 3.57 4.73 -22.67
C LEU A 532 4.37 5.91 -23.26
N MET A 533 3.72 7.01 -23.62
CA MET A 533 4.40 8.19 -24.17
C MET A 533 5.32 8.85 -23.15
N HIS A 534 4.91 8.95 -21.88
CA HIS A 534 5.78 9.41 -20.80
C HIS A 534 7.00 8.50 -20.63
N ASP A 535 6.82 7.17 -20.60
CA ASP A 535 7.93 6.20 -20.49
C ASP A 535 8.93 6.31 -21.65
N ILE A 536 8.44 6.56 -22.87
CA ILE A 536 9.33 6.74 -24.02
C ILE A 536 10.07 8.07 -23.92
N LEU A 537 9.38 9.19 -23.68
CA LEU A 537 10.00 10.50 -23.61
C LEU A 537 10.98 10.59 -22.43
N ARG A 538 10.74 9.86 -21.34
CA ARG A 538 11.65 9.77 -20.20
C ARG A 538 13.03 9.26 -20.58
N VAL A 539 13.11 8.22 -21.41
CA VAL A 539 14.40 7.59 -21.77
C VAL A 539 15.13 8.30 -22.91
N ILE A 540 14.49 9.22 -23.62
CA ILE A 540 15.12 9.99 -24.68
C ILE A 540 15.94 11.13 -24.06
N ASP A 541 17.24 11.14 -24.29
CA ASP A 541 18.18 12.17 -23.87
C ASP A 541 18.95 12.79 -25.05
N ASP A 542 18.75 12.26 -26.26
CA ASP A 542 19.39 12.75 -27.49
C ASP A 542 18.49 12.43 -28.70
N VAL A 543 18.33 13.42 -29.56
CA VAL A 543 17.54 13.29 -30.81
C VAL A 543 18.19 12.34 -31.81
N GLY A 544 19.52 12.14 -31.75
CA GLY A 544 20.23 11.27 -32.72
C GLY A 544 19.98 9.79 -32.53
N ASN A 545 19.54 9.35 -31.34
CA ASN A 545 19.35 7.92 -31.01
C ASN A 545 17.98 7.59 -30.44
N TRP A 546 17.02 8.51 -30.49
CA TRP A 546 15.71 8.38 -29.89
C TRP A 546 14.95 7.13 -30.36
N GLU A 547 15.04 6.75 -31.63
CA GLU A 547 14.35 5.58 -32.18
C GLU A 547 14.78 4.29 -31.50
N LYS A 548 16.09 4.09 -31.29
CA LYS A 548 16.62 2.90 -30.60
C LYS A 548 16.14 2.80 -29.15
N LYS A 549 16.01 3.96 -28.49
CA LYS A 549 15.51 4.02 -27.10
C LYS A 549 14.01 3.76 -27.04
N ALA A 550 13.24 4.36 -27.96
CA ALA A 550 11.81 4.09 -28.11
C ALA A 550 11.52 2.61 -28.40
N ASP A 551 12.28 1.98 -29.30
CA ASP A 551 12.14 0.55 -29.63
C ASP A 551 12.33 -0.36 -28.42
N LYS A 552 13.25 -0.03 -27.52
CA LYS A 552 13.48 -0.78 -26.28
C LYS A 552 12.27 -0.75 -25.34
N ILE A 553 11.60 0.39 -25.24
CA ILE A 553 10.39 0.55 -24.43
C ILE A 553 9.19 -0.13 -25.13
N LEU A 554 9.00 0.12 -26.42
CA LEU A 554 7.88 -0.43 -27.20
C LEU A 554 7.86 -1.96 -27.21
N LYS A 555 9.04 -2.61 -27.25
CA LYS A 555 9.15 -4.08 -27.09
C LYS A 555 8.64 -4.56 -25.72
N LYS A 556 8.88 -3.81 -24.67
CA LYS A 556 8.40 -4.14 -23.32
C LYS A 556 6.87 -4.09 -23.21
N TYR A 557 6.23 -3.22 -24.01
CA TYR A 557 4.78 -3.03 -24.00
C TYR A 557 4.02 -3.93 -24.99
N HIS A 558 4.70 -4.90 -25.63
CA HIS A 558 4.10 -5.87 -26.57
C HIS A 558 3.21 -5.25 -27.66
N LYS A 559 3.61 -4.09 -28.20
CA LYS A 559 2.89 -3.39 -29.25
C LYS A 559 3.06 -4.07 -30.61
N THR A 560 2.02 -3.99 -31.47
CA THR A 560 2.09 -4.48 -32.85
C THR A 560 3.00 -3.57 -33.70
N SER A 561 3.50 -4.08 -34.83
CA SER A 561 4.36 -3.30 -35.73
C SER A 561 3.67 -2.03 -36.24
N GLU A 562 2.37 -2.07 -36.50
CA GLU A 562 1.58 -0.91 -36.94
C GLU A 562 1.42 0.14 -35.82
N GLU A 563 1.20 -0.28 -34.55
CA GLU A 563 1.14 0.61 -33.38
C GLU A 563 2.50 1.24 -33.10
N ILE A 564 3.58 0.48 -33.26
CA ILE A 564 4.95 0.97 -33.11
C ILE A 564 5.24 2.09 -34.10
N GLU A 565 4.87 1.90 -35.35
CA GLU A 565 5.09 2.89 -36.41
C GLU A 565 4.32 4.19 -36.14
N LYS A 566 3.04 4.09 -35.76
CA LYS A 566 2.23 5.25 -35.35
C LYS A 566 2.81 6.03 -34.18
N ILE A 567 3.31 5.34 -33.16
CA ILE A 567 3.91 5.97 -31.99
C ILE A 567 5.21 6.69 -32.37
N LYS A 568 6.03 6.04 -33.20
CA LYS A 568 7.27 6.65 -33.72
C LYS A 568 7.00 7.89 -34.58
N ASP A 569 5.98 7.83 -35.42
CA ASP A 569 5.56 8.98 -36.22
C ASP A 569 5.10 10.14 -35.35
N ASN A 570 4.38 9.90 -34.25
CA ASN A 570 4.00 10.94 -33.32
C ASN A 570 5.24 11.59 -32.66
N ILE A 571 6.18 10.79 -32.17
CA ILE A 571 7.41 11.32 -31.57
C ILE A 571 8.26 12.10 -32.58
N LYS A 572 8.37 11.58 -33.78
CA LYS A 572 9.05 12.26 -34.90
C LYS A 572 8.40 13.60 -35.18
N THR A 573 7.07 13.63 -35.24
CA THR A 573 6.29 14.84 -35.48
C THR A 573 6.53 15.88 -34.39
N ILE A 574 6.65 15.49 -33.09
CA ILE A 574 6.99 16.41 -32.00
C ILE A 574 8.33 17.10 -32.30
N PHE A 575 9.36 16.35 -32.71
CA PHE A 575 10.69 16.91 -33.00
C PHE A 575 10.76 17.69 -34.33
N GLU A 576 9.89 17.41 -35.28
CA GLU A 576 9.85 18.10 -36.58
C GLU A 576 9.06 19.41 -36.52
N ILE A 577 7.91 19.41 -35.83
CA ILE A 577 7.05 20.60 -35.70
C ILE A 577 7.64 21.60 -34.68
N ASN A 578 8.08 21.10 -33.53
CA ASN A 578 8.61 21.95 -32.46
C ASN A 578 10.14 22.01 -32.50
N GLN A 579 10.67 22.91 -33.32
CA GLN A 579 12.12 23.11 -33.40
C GLN A 579 12.72 23.50 -32.05
N GLU A 580 11.96 24.15 -31.19
CA GLU A 580 12.38 24.52 -29.85
C GLU A 580 12.56 23.28 -28.98
N VAL A 581 11.58 22.35 -28.98
CA VAL A 581 11.68 21.06 -28.28
C VAL A 581 12.88 20.25 -28.78
N LYS A 582 13.10 20.19 -30.09
CA LYS A 582 14.28 19.54 -30.67
C LYS A 582 15.59 20.13 -30.15
N ASN A 583 15.65 21.45 -30.05
CA ASN A 583 16.85 22.18 -29.57
C ASN A 583 17.12 21.85 -28.08
N TRP A 584 16.08 21.62 -27.28
CA TRP A 584 16.28 21.23 -25.88
C TRP A 584 17.07 19.92 -25.75
N PHE A 585 16.69 18.91 -26.52
CA PHE A 585 17.37 17.61 -26.52
C PHE A 585 18.74 17.62 -27.22
N THR A 586 19.03 18.61 -28.06
CA THR A 586 20.28 18.64 -28.81
C THR A 586 21.37 19.50 -28.11
N ASN A 587 20.97 20.59 -27.41
CA ASN A 587 21.89 21.63 -26.98
C ASN A 587 22.00 21.76 -25.46
N ALA A 588 21.19 21.03 -24.66
CA ALA A 588 21.32 21.04 -23.21
C ALA A 588 22.66 20.42 -22.77
N GLN A 589 23.28 20.99 -21.75
CA GLN A 589 24.49 20.44 -21.14
C GLN A 589 24.17 19.18 -20.30
N GLU A 590 23.01 19.20 -19.63
CA GLU A 590 22.53 18.10 -18.82
C GLU A 590 21.01 17.98 -18.99
N ILE A 591 20.52 16.74 -19.04
CA ILE A 591 19.08 16.43 -19.13
C ILE A 591 18.73 15.55 -17.94
N ILE A 592 17.83 16.04 -17.09
CA ILE A 592 17.33 15.31 -15.93
C ILE A 592 15.87 14.88 -16.22
N SER A 593 15.55 13.60 -16.02
CA SER A 593 14.21 13.04 -16.29
C SER A 593 13.60 12.50 -15.02
N GLU A 594 12.34 12.85 -14.72
CA GLU A 594 11.52 12.33 -13.61
C GLU A 594 12.29 12.22 -12.29
N ARG A 595 12.96 13.31 -11.89
CA ARG A 595 13.68 13.36 -10.61
C ARG A 595 12.88 14.12 -9.57
N ASP A 596 12.92 13.58 -8.35
CA ASP A 596 12.27 14.20 -7.21
C ASP A 596 13.02 15.48 -6.81
N LEU A 597 12.29 16.57 -6.67
CA LEU A 597 12.73 17.83 -6.09
C LEU A 597 12.15 17.92 -4.67
N ALA A 598 13.02 18.06 -3.66
CA ALA A 598 12.59 18.23 -2.28
C ALA A 598 12.56 19.71 -1.90
N ILE A 599 11.49 20.15 -1.25
CA ILE A 599 11.43 21.48 -0.63
C ILE A 599 11.58 21.33 0.88
N TYR A 600 12.43 22.21 1.45
CA TYR A 600 12.54 22.43 2.87
C TYR A 600 11.75 23.71 3.23
N LYS A 601 10.66 23.57 4.02
CA LYS A 601 10.01 24.72 4.65
C LYS A 601 10.58 24.93 6.05
N LEU A 602 11.20 26.07 6.28
CA LEU A 602 11.91 26.46 7.49
C LEU A 602 11.01 26.79 8.69
N GLU A 603 9.68 26.81 8.56
CA GLU A 603 8.76 27.20 9.63
C GLU A 603 7.73 26.11 9.90
N SER A 604 7.86 25.49 11.07
CA SER A 604 6.88 24.71 11.88
C SER A 604 6.34 23.37 11.34
N ASP A 605 6.27 23.06 10.07
CA ASP A 605 5.78 21.77 9.58
C ASP A 605 6.91 20.94 8.97
N LYS A 606 7.27 19.84 9.62
CA LYS A 606 8.26 18.84 9.14
C LYS A 606 7.73 17.97 7.99
N GLU A 607 6.74 18.40 7.23
CA GLU A 607 6.26 17.67 6.06
C GLU A 607 7.16 17.90 4.86
N ARG A 608 7.80 16.84 4.43
CA ARG A 608 8.57 16.75 3.19
C ARG A 608 7.62 16.75 2.00
N LYS A 609 7.61 17.80 1.19
CA LYS A 609 6.91 17.83 -0.09
C LYS A 609 7.89 17.51 -1.22
N MET A 610 7.58 16.43 -1.96
CA MET A 610 8.34 15.98 -3.12
C MET A 610 7.60 16.39 -4.39
N TYR A 611 8.32 16.94 -5.36
CA TYR A 611 7.81 17.31 -6.67
C TYR A 611 8.63 16.59 -7.74
N ARG A 612 7.98 16.13 -8.80
CA ARG A 612 8.63 15.34 -9.85
C ARG A 612 8.29 15.89 -11.22
N PRO A 613 9.10 16.81 -11.78
CA PRO A 613 8.96 17.22 -13.17
C PRO A 613 9.35 16.11 -14.13
N ASP A 614 8.72 16.07 -15.30
CA ASP A 614 9.00 15.05 -16.30
C ASP A 614 10.40 15.21 -16.90
N LYS A 615 10.79 16.47 -17.24
CA LYS A 615 12.14 16.78 -17.73
C LYS A 615 12.64 18.16 -17.31
N ILE A 616 13.96 18.22 -17.05
CA ILE A 616 14.70 19.46 -16.81
C ILE A 616 15.89 19.46 -17.76
N PHE A 617 16.03 20.53 -18.51
CA PHE A 617 17.15 20.78 -19.42
C PHE A 617 18.01 21.91 -18.87
N ILE A 618 19.29 21.66 -18.64
CA ILE A 618 20.21 22.60 -18.03
C ILE A 618 21.17 23.16 -19.13
N TYR A 619 21.19 24.46 -19.24
CA TYR A 619 22.08 25.21 -20.12
C TYR A 619 23.07 26.02 -19.29
N PRO A 620 24.13 26.62 -19.92
CA PRO A 620 25.05 27.48 -19.20
C PRO A 620 24.39 28.71 -18.56
N ASP A 621 23.35 29.24 -19.18
CA ASP A 621 22.69 30.53 -18.86
C ASP A 621 21.27 30.37 -18.35
N LYS A 622 20.61 29.26 -18.63
CA LYS A 622 19.22 29.01 -18.23
C LYS A 622 18.91 27.55 -17.89
N VAL A 623 17.77 27.31 -17.25
CA VAL A 623 17.21 25.99 -17.01
C VAL A 623 15.78 25.96 -17.55
N ILE A 624 15.43 24.90 -18.26
CA ILE A 624 14.09 24.71 -18.82
C ILE A 624 13.46 23.50 -18.12
N VAL A 625 12.28 23.68 -17.54
CA VAL A 625 11.48 22.59 -16.99
C VAL A 625 10.27 22.33 -17.86
N VAL A 626 10.05 21.05 -18.18
CA VAL A 626 8.96 20.62 -19.07
C VAL A 626 8.14 19.53 -18.38
N ASP A 627 6.84 19.69 -18.49
CA ASP A 627 5.86 18.68 -18.05
C ASP A 627 5.05 18.21 -19.27
N PHE A 628 4.98 16.91 -19.48
CA PHE A 628 4.30 16.30 -20.62
C PHE A 628 2.86 15.98 -20.26
N LYS A 629 1.93 16.24 -21.18
CA LYS A 629 0.51 15.93 -20.96
C LYS A 629 -0.10 15.25 -22.17
N THR A 630 -1.08 14.39 -21.91
CA THR A 630 -1.94 13.75 -22.90
C THR A 630 -3.39 14.06 -22.59
N GLY A 631 -4.23 14.22 -23.61
CA GLY A 631 -5.66 14.52 -23.47
C GLY A 631 -5.99 15.99 -23.20
N GLU A 632 -7.30 16.26 -23.11
CA GLU A 632 -7.86 17.59 -22.86
C GLU A 632 -8.30 17.67 -21.38
N LYS A 633 -7.43 18.09 -20.47
CA LYS A 633 -7.79 18.37 -19.07
C LYS A 633 -7.44 19.82 -18.69
N ASP A 634 -7.89 20.21 -17.51
CA ASP A 634 -7.80 21.57 -16.98
C ASP A 634 -6.36 22.15 -17.07
N LEU A 635 -6.19 23.02 -18.05
CA LEU A 635 -4.92 23.66 -18.36
C LEU A 635 -4.38 24.50 -17.17
N ASN A 636 -5.26 24.99 -16.30
CA ASN A 636 -4.89 25.83 -15.16
C ASN A 636 -4.20 25.03 -14.05
N GLU A 637 -4.64 23.80 -13.79
CA GLU A 637 -4.02 22.90 -12.82
C GLU A 637 -2.60 22.53 -13.25
N TYR A 638 -2.41 22.21 -14.55
CA TYR A 638 -1.10 21.90 -15.10
C TYR A 638 -0.13 23.10 -15.11
N LYS A 639 -0.63 24.30 -15.41
CA LYS A 639 0.17 25.53 -15.30
C LYS A 639 0.59 25.78 -13.85
N TYR A 640 -0.28 25.54 -12.88
CA TYR A 640 0.05 25.67 -11.46
C TYR A 640 1.16 24.68 -11.05
N GLN A 641 1.12 23.47 -11.55
CA GLN A 641 2.16 22.46 -11.30
C GLN A 641 3.52 22.90 -11.83
N VAL A 642 3.59 23.42 -13.06
CA VAL A 642 4.84 23.91 -13.67
C VAL A 642 5.36 25.16 -12.96
N ARG A 643 4.48 26.08 -12.50
CA ARG A 643 4.88 27.23 -11.68
C ARG A 643 5.59 26.81 -10.40
N ASN A 644 5.08 25.80 -9.72
CA ASN A 644 5.75 25.26 -8.54
C ASN A 644 7.14 24.72 -8.89
N TYR A 645 7.30 24.05 -10.02
CA TYR A 645 8.62 23.60 -10.47
C TYR A 645 9.58 24.76 -10.73
N ILE A 646 9.11 25.83 -11.37
CA ILE A 646 9.93 27.03 -11.63
C ILE A 646 10.38 27.66 -10.29
N GLU A 647 9.47 27.80 -9.33
CA GLU A 647 9.79 28.39 -8.01
C GLU A 647 10.85 27.56 -7.25
N ILE A 648 10.78 26.24 -7.33
CA ILE A 648 11.75 25.34 -6.71
C ILE A 648 13.10 25.46 -7.42
N LEU A 649 13.11 25.41 -8.74
CA LEU A 649 14.32 25.44 -9.54
C LEU A 649 15.06 26.78 -9.40
N ARG A 650 14.35 27.89 -9.15
CA ARG A 650 14.96 29.18 -8.81
C ARG A 650 15.74 29.17 -7.49
N GLN A 651 15.41 28.29 -6.57
CA GLN A 651 16.15 28.13 -5.32
C GLN A 651 17.42 27.27 -5.53
N ILE A 652 17.40 26.40 -6.55
CA ILE A 652 18.48 25.46 -6.85
C ILE A 652 19.52 26.06 -7.78
N PHE A 653 19.07 26.84 -8.77
CA PHE A 653 19.93 27.35 -9.84
C PHE A 653 19.95 28.90 -9.85
N ASP A 654 21.13 29.47 -9.83
CA ASP A 654 21.31 30.89 -10.05
C ASP A 654 21.34 31.18 -11.57
N LYS A 655 20.23 30.86 -12.24
CA LYS A 655 20.03 30.96 -13.68
C LYS A 655 18.60 31.37 -13.99
N ASP A 656 18.35 31.79 -15.21
CA ASP A 656 16.99 32.02 -15.67
C ASP A 656 16.21 30.68 -15.79
N ILE A 657 14.98 30.64 -15.27
CA ILE A 657 14.17 29.42 -15.26
C ILE A 657 12.93 29.62 -16.11
N GLU A 658 12.84 28.85 -17.19
CA GLU A 658 11.68 28.80 -18.09
C GLU A 658 10.89 27.52 -17.89
N GLY A 659 9.54 27.60 -17.90
CA GLY A 659 8.66 26.45 -17.72
C GLY A 659 7.71 26.25 -18.89
N PHE A 660 7.56 24.99 -19.31
CA PHE A 660 6.70 24.65 -20.45
C PHE A 660 5.81 23.46 -20.15
N LEU A 661 4.62 23.48 -20.76
CA LEU A 661 3.75 22.31 -20.92
C LEU A 661 3.80 21.86 -22.38
N LEU A 662 4.07 20.59 -22.60
CA LEU A 662 3.98 20.00 -23.94
C LEU A 662 2.82 19.01 -23.99
N ASN A 663 1.79 19.35 -24.75
CA ASN A 663 0.73 18.41 -25.06
C ASN A 663 1.18 17.48 -26.19
N ILE A 664 1.32 16.20 -25.88
CA ILE A 664 1.86 15.18 -26.79
C ILE A 664 0.87 14.84 -27.93
N ASP A 665 -0.44 14.93 -27.65
CA ASP A 665 -1.47 14.46 -28.60
C ASP A 665 -1.69 15.47 -29.74
N ASN A 666 -1.57 16.77 -29.46
CA ASN A 666 -1.74 17.85 -30.44
C ASN A 666 -0.45 18.62 -30.78
N ASN A 667 0.67 18.20 -30.19
CA ASN A 667 2.00 18.85 -30.37
C ASN A 667 2.03 20.33 -29.97
N GLU A 668 1.18 20.76 -29.04
CA GLU A 668 1.09 22.13 -28.58
C GLU A 668 2.06 22.38 -27.44
N LEU A 669 2.92 23.39 -27.63
CA LEU A 669 3.86 23.87 -26.63
C LEU A 669 3.34 25.16 -26.00
N ILE A 670 3.17 25.15 -24.66
CA ILE A 670 2.65 26.28 -23.90
C ILE A 670 3.73 26.78 -22.94
N ASN A 671 4.14 28.02 -23.10
CA ASN A 671 5.00 28.68 -22.11
C ASN A 671 4.19 29.03 -20.86
N VAL A 672 4.75 28.76 -19.68
CA VAL A 672 4.11 29.00 -18.37
C VAL A 672 4.86 30.11 -17.65
N GLU A 673 4.30 31.30 -17.68
CA GLU A 673 4.78 32.44 -16.92
C GLU A 673 4.32 32.39 -15.45
N ILE A 674 5.16 32.91 -14.54
CA ILE A 674 4.85 32.96 -13.09
C ILE A 674 3.86 34.08 -12.78
#